data_d5b06a7a21a7cfd1d4a2e92ec119a8ba
#
_entry.id   d5b06a7a21a7cfd1d4a2e92ec119a8ba
#
_cell.length_a   1.000
_cell.length_b   1.000
_cell.length_c   1.000
_cell.angle_alpha   90.00
_cell.angle_beta   90.00
_cell.angle_gamma   90.00
#
_symmetry.space_group_name_H-M   'P 1'
#
loop_
_entity.id
_entity.type
_entity.pdbx_description
1 polymer ?
#
loop_
_entity_poly.entity_id
_entity_poly.type
_entity_poly.pdbx_seq_one_letter_code
_entity_poly.pdbx_strand_id
1 'polypeptide(L)'
;MDIGVRDGKVVGVRGRVSDRVNKGRLGPKGLHGWASINHADRLKHPLIRRNGKLERASWDEAMSLIVDKAHEVQSRLSNHGIGFYTSGQLFLEEYYVLAMVGKAGLNTLHMDGNTRLCTATAAASMRESFGSDGQPGSYSDIDYTDCLFLVGHNMAHTQTVLWSRVLDRLQGPQPPKLIVVDPRRSDTAKQADVHLAPKNGTNVALLNGLQYLLFSNGWINEDYVSKHVVGLEDLRTVVNRYTPDVVERITGVPVTQLHQAAEILGTTSSLLSTALQGVYQSNQATASACQINNINLLLGLIGKPGSGILQMNGQPTAQNNRETGCDGEYPGFRNFQNPTHIQEIADIWNIEPVKVPHWNLPTHVENMLKYISDGSIKMFWISGTNPLVSLPHLQKVRELLTKPELFVVTQDIFLTETAAISDVVLPAAQWGEKTGCFTNADRTMHLSQKAVEPPGQSKADMDIWLDFARRMDFQDKDGKPLIPFTSAEEVFNAWRKMSCGRPLDCTEMSYQKLAGGSGIQWPCTSVYPQGKERLFDDAKFFTDTAYCESYGHDLETGAPFTKSQYEAMNPAGRAILKAAHYQLPLEETSEQYPLRLTTGRNVYQFHTRTKTGRSKRLQEAYPEPVIQVSIADADALHLVDGEMVVVRSRRGSVELPVVIGDITEGHVFIPFHFGYFDATDDRARAANELTREQWDPVSKQPMFKSGAVRIEKCVQIEGGKTNHAKEKHTEAVRSVEKGKGMAEPADENGGHTGNKEPVRRLELWMGALNEGLEILVEIYRDLVPRLVHDLEVQSGLEVMRRLTTEVLHQFKPVIDRYHGSHQYGRTVAQYLQKAVFPAVEETNDPYEALAALQSLDLFLTYIEGHLTALSPASQALWDSEFVNVISSAQGSIQRQKAWVNQHIKVKSPQTLLVPTVAAEDLYDSQSSMAGRIRS
;
A
#
# COMPACT_ATOMS: atom_id res chain seq x y z
N MET A 1 4.93 25.86 15.42
CA MET A 1 5.27 27.21 14.89
C MET A 1 4.18 28.18 15.26
N ASP A 2 4.51 29.49 15.37
CA ASP A 2 3.54 30.54 15.56
C ASP A 2 3.18 31.16 14.21
N ILE A 3 1.89 31.52 14.04
CA ILE A 3 1.34 32.10 12.80
C ILE A 3 0.96 33.56 13.10
N GLY A 4 1.53 34.49 12.36
CA GLY A 4 1.17 35.92 12.42
C GLY A 4 -0.04 36.21 11.55
N VAL A 5 -1.09 36.78 12.14
CA VAL A 5 -2.33 37.17 11.43
C VAL A 5 -2.55 38.68 11.60
N ARG A 6 -2.90 39.36 10.50
CA ARG A 6 -3.30 40.77 10.47
C ARG A 6 -4.47 40.94 9.49
N ASP A 7 -5.52 41.60 9.91
CA ASP A 7 -6.72 41.84 9.10
C ASP A 7 -7.28 40.58 8.41
N GLY A 8 -7.35 39.47 9.17
CA GLY A 8 -7.84 38.19 8.69
C GLY A 8 -6.93 37.47 7.69
N LYS A 9 -5.68 37.94 7.48
CA LYS A 9 -4.70 37.31 6.57
C LYS A 9 -3.46 36.85 7.31
N VAL A 10 -2.92 35.70 6.89
CA VAL A 10 -1.62 35.24 7.37
C VAL A 10 -0.54 36.16 6.79
N VAL A 11 0.28 36.75 7.64
CA VAL A 11 1.35 37.71 7.24
C VAL A 11 2.76 37.16 7.48
N GLY A 12 2.88 36.03 8.16
CA GLY A 12 4.17 35.40 8.42
C GLY A 12 4.06 34.22 9.39
N VAL A 13 5.17 33.52 9.54
CA VAL A 13 5.34 32.43 10.50
C VAL A 13 6.70 32.52 11.17
N ARG A 14 6.83 31.98 12.39
CA ARG A 14 8.11 31.76 13.05
C ARG A 14 8.13 30.40 13.77
N GLY A 15 9.35 29.86 13.96
CA GLY A 15 9.54 28.70 14.80
C GLY A 15 9.30 29.02 16.27
N ARG A 16 8.71 28.12 17.03
CA ARG A 16 8.54 28.22 18.47
C ARG A 16 9.79 27.66 19.15
N VAL A 17 10.52 28.48 19.91
CA VAL A 17 11.78 28.06 20.55
C VAL A 17 11.58 26.93 21.56
N SER A 18 10.46 26.95 22.30
CA SER A 18 10.09 25.91 23.25
C SER A 18 9.59 24.60 22.64
N ASP A 19 9.46 24.53 21.31
CA ASP A 19 8.99 23.30 20.65
C ASP A 19 10.07 22.23 20.67
N ARG A 20 9.70 21.03 21.09
CA ARG A 20 10.57 19.86 21.27
C ARG A 20 11.23 19.40 19.97
N VAL A 21 10.52 19.53 18.85
CA VAL A 21 10.99 19.06 17.54
C VAL A 21 11.83 20.12 16.85
N ASN A 22 11.28 21.34 16.66
CA ASN A 22 11.91 22.34 15.82
C ASN A 22 12.85 23.30 16.54
N LYS A 23 12.74 23.44 17.87
CA LYS A 23 13.61 24.28 18.68
C LYS A 23 13.79 25.71 18.09
N GLY A 24 12.70 26.29 17.58
CA GLY A 24 12.69 27.62 16.94
C GLY A 24 13.05 27.65 15.45
N ARG A 25 13.37 26.52 14.84
CA ARG A 25 13.81 26.43 13.43
C ARG A 25 12.66 26.13 12.47
N LEU A 26 12.78 26.61 11.25
CA LEU A 26 11.90 26.28 10.14
C LEU A 26 12.74 26.06 8.88
N GLY A 27 12.40 25.03 8.09
CA GLY A 27 12.97 24.89 6.76
C GLY A 27 12.30 25.85 5.76
N PRO A 28 12.85 26.00 4.53
CA PRO A 28 12.35 26.97 3.55
C PRO A 28 10.86 26.81 3.25
N LYS A 29 10.37 25.58 3.16
CA LYS A 29 8.94 25.27 2.95
C LYS A 29 8.06 25.71 4.12
N GLY A 30 8.49 25.46 5.35
CA GLY A 30 7.80 25.93 6.57
C GLY A 30 7.79 27.45 6.69
N LEU A 31 8.90 28.11 6.31
CA LEU A 31 9.05 29.55 6.38
C LEU A 31 8.21 30.30 5.34
N HIS A 32 8.00 29.75 4.14
CA HIS A 32 7.40 30.45 3.02
C HIS A 32 6.11 29.83 2.49
N GLY A 33 5.81 28.55 2.83
CA GLY A 33 4.65 27.83 2.29
C GLY A 33 3.29 28.40 2.69
N TRP A 34 3.22 29.17 3.79
CA TRP A 34 2.00 29.85 4.23
C TRP A 34 1.45 30.85 3.20
N ALA A 35 2.30 31.38 2.30
CA ALA A 35 1.88 32.34 1.27
C ALA A 35 0.77 31.78 0.36
N SER A 36 0.69 30.45 0.21
CA SER A 36 -0.34 29.78 -0.55
C SER A 36 -1.75 29.97 0.04
N ILE A 37 -1.90 30.24 1.33
CA ILE A 37 -3.19 30.49 1.98
C ILE A 37 -3.89 31.71 1.39
N ASN A 38 -3.11 32.77 1.16
CA ASN A 38 -3.64 34.05 0.65
C ASN A 38 -3.62 34.15 -0.89
N HIS A 39 -3.27 33.09 -1.61
CA HIS A 39 -3.09 33.15 -3.07
C HIS A 39 -4.41 33.37 -3.80
N ALA A 40 -4.37 34.16 -4.90
CA ALA A 40 -5.56 34.55 -5.65
C ALA A 40 -6.28 33.35 -6.30
N ASP A 41 -5.52 32.32 -6.74
CA ASP A 41 -6.02 31.13 -7.42
C ASP A 41 -6.79 30.16 -6.50
N ARG A 42 -6.95 30.47 -5.21
CA ARG A 42 -7.72 29.65 -4.29
C ARG A 42 -9.12 29.38 -4.84
N LEU A 43 -9.53 28.12 -4.82
CA LEU A 43 -10.92 27.74 -5.07
C LEU A 43 -11.80 28.34 -4.00
N LYS A 44 -12.93 28.95 -4.39
CA LYS A 44 -13.83 29.70 -3.51
C LYS A 44 -15.28 29.22 -3.57
N HIS A 45 -15.62 28.47 -4.60
CA HIS A 45 -16.98 27.99 -4.87
C HIS A 45 -16.91 26.59 -5.48
N PRO A 46 -17.92 25.72 -5.24
CA PRO A 46 -18.05 24.48 -5.99
C PRO A 46 -18.11 24.76 -7.51
N LEU A 47 -17.59 23.82 -8.29
CA LEU A 47 -17.66 23.85 -9.75
C LEU A 47 -18.27 22.52 -10.23
N ILE A 48 -19.14 22.60 -11.24
CA ILE A 48 -19.73 21.45 -11.93
C ILE A 48 -19.38 21.53 -13.41
N ARG A 49 -19.06 20.42 -14.04
CA ARG A 49 -18.82 20.36 -15.49
C ARG A 49 -20.14 20.30 -16.24
N ARG A 50 -20.41 21.35 -17.03
CA ARG A 50 -21.54 21.46 -17.94
C ARG A 50 -21.03 21.77 -19.34
N ASN A 51 -21.48 21.03 -20.33
CA ASN A 51 -21.05 21.21 -21.74
C ASN A 51 -19.53 21.29 -21.90
N GLY A 52 -18.79 20.41 -21.20
CA GLY A 52 -17.34 20.33 -21.23
C GLY A 52 -16.59 21.39 -20.40
N LYS A 53 -17.27 22.38 -19.78
CA LYS A 53 -16.66 23.46 -19.01
C LYS A 53 -17.01 23.38 -17.53
N LEU A 54 -16.07 23.71 -16.67
CA LEU A 54 -16.34 23.87 -15.25
C LEU A 54 -17.01 25.22 -14.99
N GLU A 55 -18.22 25.17 -14.45
CA GLU A 55 -19.05 26.33 -14.12
C GLU A 55 -19.31 26.40 -12.62
N ARG A 56 -19.44 27.61 -12.09
CA ARG A 56 -19.74 27.83 -10.68
C ARG A 56 -21.11 27.26 -10.32
N ALA A 57 -21.16 26.58 -9.18
CA ALA A 57 -22.37 26.00 -8.60
C ALA A 57 -22.51 26.36 -7.11
N SER A 58 -23.69 26.13 -6.55
CA SER A 58 -23.88 26.12 -5.12
C SER A 58 -23.42 24.82 -4.49
N TRP A 59 -23.20 24.82 -3.16
CA TRP A 59 -22.93 23.59 -2.43
C TRP A 59 -24.07 22.58 -2.52
N ASP A 60 -25.29 23.05 -2.46
CA ASP A 60 -26.47 22.18 -2.53
C ASP A 60 -26.56 21.46 -3.87
N GLU A 61 -26.37 22.19 -4.96
CA GLU A 61 -26.36 21.67 -6.31
C GLU A 61 -25.23 20.66 -6.55
N ALA A 62 -24.01 20.97 -6.07
CA ALA A 62 -22.87 20.07 -6.21
C ALA A 62 -23.01 18.79 -5.38
N MET A 63 -23.46 18.91 -4.12
CA MET A 63 -23.62 17.76 -3.25
C MET A 63 -24.82 16.90 -3.67
N SER A 64 -25.93 17.48 -4.11
CA SER A 64 -27.05 16.71 -4.67
C SER A 64 -26.63 15.89 -5.87
N LEU A 65 -25.89 16.49 -6.83
CA LEU A 65 -25.36 15.76 -7.97
C LEU A 65 -24.46 14.57 -7.58
N ILE A 66 -23.60 14.76 -6.57
CA ILE A 66 -22.73 13.70 -6.06
C ILE A 66 -23.54 12.57 -5.41
N VAL A 67 -24.54 12.91 -4.60
CA VAL A 67 -25.42 11.95 -3.92
C VAL A 67 -26.25 11.17 -4.93
N ASP A 68 -26.89 11.87 -5.88
CA ASP A 68 -27.67 11.23 -6.95
C ASP A 68 -26.80 10.24 -7.74
N LYS A 69 -25.56 10.63 -8.04
CA LYS A 69 -24.61 9.75 -8.75
C LYS A 69 -24.17 8.57 -7.89
N ALA A 70 -23.97 8.78 -6.60
CA ALA A 70 -23.66 7.69 -5.67
C ALA A 70 -24.81 6.66 -5.64
N HIS A 71 -26.06 7.11 -5.52
CA HIS A 71 -27.22 6.23 -5.57
C HIS A 71 -27.39 5.52 -6.92
N GLU A 72 -27.15 6.22 -8.04
CA GLU A 72 -27.13 5.60 -9.36
C GLU A 72 -26.12 4.45 -9.44
N VAL A 73 -24.87 4.70 -9.00
CA VAL A 73 -23.82 3.70 -9.00
C VAL A 73 -24.14 2.52 -8.08
N GLN A 74 -24.63 2.80 -6.86
CA GLN A 74 -25.06 1.77 -5.91
C GLN A 74 -26.14 0.86 -6.49
N SER A 75 -27.14 1.44 -7.16
CA SER A 75 -28.25 0.69 -7.75
C SER A 75 -27.84 -0.24 -8.89
N ARG A 76 -26.75 0.09 -9.61
CA ARG A 76 -26.28 -0.67 -10.79
C ARG A 76 -25.12 -1.62 -10.49
N LEU A 77 -24.22 -1.24 -9.61
CA LEU A 77 -22.92 -1.90 -9.38
C LEU A 77 -22.66 -2.22 -7.91
N SER A 78 -23.63 -2.01 -7.02
CA SER A 78 -23.44 -2.03 -5.58
C SER A 78 -22.51 -0.93 -5.07
N ASN A 79 -22.18 -0.95 -3.79
CA ASN A 79 -21.27 0.01 -3.16
C ASN A 79 -19.82 -0.07 -3.69
N HIS A 80 -19.46 -1.18 -4.34
CA HIS A 80 -18.12 -1.38 -4.91
C HIS A 80 -17.89 -0.60 -6.21
N GLY A 81 -18.92 0.05 -6.77
CA GLY A 81 -18.76 0.99 -7.87
C GLY A 81 -18.15 2.33 -7.46
N ILE A 82 -17.93 2.58 -6.14
CA ILE A 82 -17.45 3.86 -5.60
C ILE A 82 -16.08 3.67 -4.95
N GLY A 83 -15.10 4.49 -5.35
CA GLY A 83 -13.75 4.49 -4.79
C GLY A 83 -13.32 5.86 -4.28
N PHE A 84 -12.46 5.86 -3.25
CA PHE A 84 -11.87 7.07 -2.66
C PHE A 84 -10.34 7.04 -2.76
N TYR A 85 -9.75 8.14 -3.20
CA TYR A 85 -8.31 8.33 -3.22
C TYR A 85 -7.94 9.64 -2.54
N THR A 86 -7.41 9.54 -1.33
CA THR A 86 -7.14 10.68 -0.47
C THR A 86 -5.65 11.05 -0.41
N SER A 87 -5.31 11.92 0.51
CA SER A 87 -4.00 12.54 0.68
C SER A 87 -3.28 12.04 1.95
N GLY A 88 -2.05 12.48 2.17
CA GLY A 88 -1.37 12.48 3.47
C GLY A 88 -1.30 13.89 4.08
N GLN A 89 -2.27 14.77 3.79
CA GLN A 89 -2.24 16.18 4.18
C GLN A 89 -3.54 16.69 4.84
N LEU A 90 -4.50 15.80 5.10
CA LEU A 90 -5.69 16.10 5.88
C LEU A 90 -5.40 15.93 7.38
N PHE A 91 -6.29 16.38 8.25
CA PHE A 91 -6.16 16.11 9.67
C PHE A 91 -6.76 14.75 10.06
N LEU A 92 -6.42 14.26 11.23
CA LEU A 92 -6.85 12.96 11.76
C LEU A 92 -8.38 12.85 11.76
N GLU A 93 -9.08 13.90 12.18
CA GLU A 93 -10.54 13.95 12.28
C GLU A 93 -11.19 13.81 10.90
N GLU A 94 -10.59 14.42 9.89
CA GLU A 94 -11.07 14.36 8.50
C GLU A 94 -10.92 12.95 7.94
N TYR A 95 -9.78 12.29 8.18
CA TYR A 95 -9.59 10.90 7.80
C TYR A 95 -10.53 9.95 8.52
N TYR A 96 -10.75 10.16 9.82
CA TYR A 96 -11.63 9.28 10.59
C TYR A 96 -13.08 9.36 10.10
N VAL A 97 -13.59 10.57 9.81
CA VAL A 97 -14.91 10.74 9.18
C VAL A 97 -14.95 10.07 7.80
N LEU A 98 -13.92 10.25 6.96
CA LEU A 98 -13.84 9.60 5.66
C LEU A 98 -13.80 8.06 5.78
N ALA A 99 -13.07 7.52 6.76
CA ALA A 99 -13.05 6.08 7.02
C ALA A 99 -14.44 5.55 7.40
N MET A 100 -15.20 6.28 8.22
CA MET A 100 -16.59 5.94 8.56
C MET A 100 -17.51 6.03 7.31
N VAL A 101 -17.39 7.07 6.50
CA VAL A 101 -18.16 7.22 5.24
C VAL A 101 -17.91 6.03 4.30
N GLY A 102 -16.64 5.69 4.06
CA GLY A 102 -16.30 4.63 3.12
C GLY A 102 -16.57 3.23 3.67
N LYS A 103 -16.05 2.92 4.87
CA LYS A 103 -16.13 1.56 5.42
C LYS A 103 -17.47 1.24 6.07
N ALA A 104 -18.02 2.13 6.90
CA ALA A 104 -19.26 1.87 7.61
C ALA A 104 -20.51 2.32 6.83
N GLY A 105 -20.44 3.48 6.16
CA GLY A 105 -21.57 4.02 5.40
C GLY A 105 -21.76 3.34 4.05
N LEU A 106 -20.73 3.32 3.22
CA LEU A 106 -20.77 2.72 1.89
C LEU A 106 -20.33 1.26 1.86
N ASN A 107 -19.70 0.74 2.92
CA ASN A 107 -19.17 -0.63 2.96
C ASN A 107 -18.25 -0.93 1.75
N THR A 108 -17.39 0.03 1.34
CA THR A 108 -16.47 -0.17 0.21
C THR A 108 -15.06 -0.53 0.68
N LEU A 109 -14.42 -1.46 -0.04
CA LEU A 109 -12.99 -1.77 0.09
C LEU A 109 -12.11 -0.75 -0.66
N HIS A 110 -12.70 0.06 -1.54
CA HIS A 110 -11.97 0.91 -2.48
C HIS A 110 -11.60 2.24 -1.84
N MET A 111 -10.72 2.18 -0.85
CA MET A 111 -10.15 3.35 -0.18
C MET A 111 -8.63 3.26 -0.18
N ASP A 112 -7.96 4.29 -0.67
CA ASP A 112 -6.51 4.42 -0.58
C ASP A 112 -6.12 5.90 -0.56
N GLY A 113 -4.87 6.18 -0.27
CA GLY A 113 -4.36 7.53 -0.26
C GLY A 113 -3.01 7.65 -0.94
N ASN A 114 -2.58 8.86 -1.29
CA ASN A 114 -1.27 9.02 -1.87
C ASN A 114 -0.11 8.77 -0.88
N THR A 115 -0.41 8.44 0.37
CA THR A 115 0.52 7.79 1.31
C THR A 115 1.02 6.45 0.78
N ARG A 116 0.22 5.76 -0.04
CA ARG A 116 0.63 4.58 -0.81
C ARG A 116 1.86 4.85 -1.67
N LEU A 117 1.95 6.01 -2.28
CA LEU A 117 3.10 6.42 -3.10
C LEU A 117 4.32 6.81 -2.27
N CYS A 118 4.11 7.11 -0.98
CA CYS A 118 5.09 7.78 -0.12
C CYS A 118 5.67 6.87 0.96
N THR A 119 4.84 6.21 1.77
CA THR A 119 5.26 5.59 3.04
C THR A 119 4.55 4.28 3.37
N ALA A 120 3.90 3.66 2.42
CA ALA A 120 3.28 2.35 2.63
C ALA A 120 4.32 1.28 3.01
N THR A 121 5.52 1.35 2.45
CA THR A 121 6.64 0.49 2.80
C THR A 121 7.11 0.69 4.25
N ALA A 122 7.09 1.92 4.75
CA ALA A 122 7.40 2.20 6.16
C ALA A 122 6.47 1.42 7.08
N ALA A 123 5.16 1.56 6.88
CA ALA A 123 4.15 0.83 7.65
C ALA A 123 4.27 -0.69 7.50
N ALA A 124 4.40 -1.18 6.25
CA ALA A 124 4.55 -2.60 5.98
C ALA A 124 5.76 -3.19 6.73
N SER A 125 6.93 -2.55 6.68
CA SER A 125 8.11 -3.05 7.37
C SER A 125 7.98 -3.05 8.89
N MET A 126 7.25 -2.09 9.47
CA MET A 126 6.95 -2.09 10.91
C MET A 126 6.03 -3.27 11.28
N ARG A 127 4.98 -3.50 10.51
CA ARG A 127 4.08 -4.66 10.71
C ARG A 127 4.83 -5.99 10.58
N GLU A 128 5.68 -6.13 9.57
CA GLU A 128 6.46 -7.36 9.33
C GLU A 128 7.44 -7.66 10.46
N SER A 129 8.10 -6.66 11.03
CA SER A 129 9.11 -6.84 12.06
C SER A 129 8.56 -6.76 13.49
N PHE A 130 7.58 -5.89 13.76
CA PHE A 130 7.14 -5.52 15.10
C PHE A 130 5.64 -5.76 15.37
N GLY A 131 4.89 -6.22 14.37
CA GLY A 131 3.47 -6.57 14.48
C GLY A 131 2.50 -5.41 14.28
N SER A 132 2.96 -4.16 14.26
CA SER A 132 2.10 -2.98 14.01
C SER A 132 2.91 -1.79 13.49
N ASP A 133 2.25 -0.84 12.81
CA ASP A 133 2.83 0.42 12.33
C ASP A 133 3.08 1.38 13.51
N GLY A 134 4.25 1.26 14.14
CA GLY A 134 4.68 2.15 15.21
C GLY A 134 6.19 2.29 15.22
N GLN A 135 6.69 3.53 15.00
CA GLN A 135 8.13 3.78 14.96
C GLN A 135 8.75 3.60 16.34
N PRO A 136 9.77 2.73 16.52
CA PRO A 136 10.41 2.51 17.80
C PRO A 136 11.10 3.75 18.38
N GLY A 137 11.75 4.53 17.50
CA GLY A 137 12.54 5.70 17.88
C GLY A 137 11.75 6.98 18.10
N SER A 138 12.45 8.01 18.55
CA SER A 138 11.95 9.38 18.72
C SER A 138 12.90 10.37 18.03
N TYR A 139 12.38 11.54 17.63
CA TYR A 139 13.22 12.61 17.08
C TYR A 139 14.27 13.11 18.08
N SER A 140 14.06 12.94 19.40
CA SER A 140 15.05 13.25 20.41
C SER A 140 16.27 12.33 20.38
N ASP A 141 16.16 11.13 19.78
CA ASP A 141 17.30 10.21 19.67
C ASP A 141 18.45 10.78 18.82
N ILE A 142 18.17 11.75 17.93
CA ILE A 142 19.20 12.52 17.22
C ILE A 142 20.17 13.20 18.20
N ASP A 143 19.68 13.66 19.36
CA ASP A 143 20.49 14.40 20.32
C ASP A 143 21.42 13.48 21.14
N TYR A 144 21.21 12.17 21.14
CA TYR A 144 21.91 11.21 22.00
C TYR A 144 22.69 10.11 21.26
N THR A 145 22.35 9.86 19.98
CA THR A 145 22.95 8.74 19.24
C THR A 145 24.44 8.93 18.96
N ASP A 146 25.19 7.82 18.96
CA ASP A 146 26.59 7.76 18.57
C ASP A 146 26.77 7.40 17.09
N CYS A 147 25.74 6.80 16.47
CA CYS A 147 25.74 6.48 15.05
C CYS A 147 24.40 6.79 14.40
N LEU A 148 24.43 7.51 13.27
CA LEU A 148 23.32 7.76 12.38
C LEU A 148 23.49 6.91 11.12
N PHE A 149 22.52 6.03 10.83
CA PHE A 149 22.49 5.22 9.62
C PHE A 149 21.29 5.65 8.75
N LEU A 150 21.57 6.42 7.69
CA LEU A 150 20.56 7.02 6.81
C LEU A 150 20.52 6.27 5.48
N VAL A 151 19.48 5.49 5.23
CA VAL A 151 19.34 4.64 4.05
C VAL A 151 18.30 5.23 3.09
N GLY A 152 18.73 5.64 1.90
CA GLY A 152 17.83 6.27 0.92
C GLY A 152 17.14 7.53 1.43
N HIS A 153 17.78 8.25 2.35
CA HIS A 153 17.21 9.37 3.09
C HIS A 153 18.08 10.63 2.95
N ASN A 154 17.84 11.43 1.91
CA ASN A 154 18.43 12.77 1.82
C ASN A 154 17.74 13.71 2.82
N MET A 155 18.12 13.62 4.11
CA MET A 155 17.50 14.36 5.23
C MET A 155 17.64 15.88 5.06
N ALA A 156 18.74 16.35 4.48
CA ALA A 156 18.96 17.78 4.21
C ALA A 156 17.85 18.40 3.34
N HIS A 157 17.26 17.64 2.41
CA HIS A 157 16.20 18.14 1.52
C HIS A 157 14.78 17.78 1.98
N THR A 158 14.63 16.72 2.78
CA THR A 158 13.32 16.19 3.16
C THR A 158 12.88 16.65 4.55
N GLN A 159 13.71 16.51 5.56
CA GLN A 159 13.45 16.88 6.95
C GLN A 159 14.49 17.93 7.42
N THR A 160 14.51 19.08 6.78
CA THR A 160 15.51 20.17 6.99
C THR A 160 15.67 20.60 8.46
N VAL A 161 14.61 20.54 9.26
CA VAL A 161 14.66 20.89 10.69
C VAL A 161 15.42 19.81 11.48
N LEU A 162 15.13 18.53 11.24
CA LEU A 162 15.88 17.43 11.88
C LEU A 162 17.33 17.40 11.39
N TRP A 163 17.54 17.67 10.11
CA TRP A 163 18.90 17.79 9.56
C TRP A 163 19.72 18.88 10.24
N SER A 164 19.12 20.03 10.54
CA SER A 164 19.82 21.08 11.28
C SER A 164 20.24 20.65 12.69
N ARG A 165 19.47 19.75 13.34
CA ARG A 165 19.88 19.14 14.63
C ARG A 165 21.02 18.14 14.46
N VAL A 166 20.99 17.36 13.36
CA VAL A 166 22.12 16.49 13.01
C VAL A 166 23.39 17.31 12.80
N LEU A 167 23.32 18.44 12.05
CA LEU A 167 24.48 19.33 11.86
C LEU A 167 25.00 19.89 13.17
N ASP A 168 24.14 20.28 14.12
CA ASP A 168 24.56 20.71 15.45
C ASP A 168 25.35 19.61 16.18
N ARG A 169 24.90 18.34 16.04
CA ARG A 169 25.60 17.20 16.63
C ARG A 169 26.94 16.93 15.96
N LEU A 170 27.01 16.98 14.62
CA LEU A 170 28.24 16.77 13.84
C LEU A 170 29.30 17.85 14.12
N GLN A 171 28.87 19.08 14.46
CA GLN A 171 29.73 20.19 14.79
C GLN A 171 30.00 20.31 16.31
N GLY A 172 29.35 19.46 17.11
CA GLY A 172 29.47 19.49 18.58
C GLY A 172 30.72 18.73 19.10
N PRO A 173 30.92 18.71 20.42
CA PRO A 173 32.13 18.10 21.04
C PRO A 173 32.20 16.57 20.94
N GLN A 174 31.09 15.90 20.71
CA GLN A 174 30.99 14.43 20.55
C GLN A 174 30.13 14.11 19.30
N PRO A 175 30.71 14.28 18.09
CA PRO A 175 29.96 14.03 16.88
C PRO A 175 29.64 12.54 16.71
N PRO A 176 28.38 12.19 16.34
CA PRO A 176 28.05 10.83 15.97
C PRO A 176 28.74 10.46 14.65
N LYS A 177 28.96 9.17 14.44
CA LYS A 177 29.30 8.64 13.12
C LYS A 177 28.08 8.73 12.19
N LEU A 178 28.33 9.08 10.94
CA LEU A 178 27.27 9.22 9.92
C LEU A 178 27.55 8.30 8.75
N ILE A 179 26.69 7.29 8.56
CA ILE A 179 26.70 6.40 7.40
C ILE A 179 25.49 6.77 6.52
N VAL A 180 25.73 7.03 5.24
CA VAL A 180 24.68 7.38 4.27
C VAL A 180 24.69 6.41 3.10
N VAL A 181 23.52 5.86 2.77
CA VAL A 181 23.30 5.04 1.58
C VAL A 181 22.47 5.84 0.58
N ASP A 182 23.07 6.31 -0.50
CA ASP A 182 22.41 7.10 -1.55
C ASP A 182 23.26 6.99 -2.85
N PRO A 183 22.69 6.70 -4.03
CA PRO A 183 23.44 6.71 -5.29
C PRO A 183 23.97 8.10 -5.69
N ARG A 184 23.46 9.14 -5.05
CA ARG A 184 23.87 10.54 -5.24
C ARG A 184 24.72 11.00 -4.08
N ARG A 185 25.77 11.76 -4.36
CA ARG A 185 26.50 12.49 -3.32
C ARG A 185 25.71 13.74 -2.90
N SER A 186 24.51 13.49 -2.35
CA SER A 186 23.57 14.53 -1.88
C SER A 186 24.17 15.38 -0.75
N ASP A 187 23.52 16.50 -0.40
CA ASP A 187 24.00 17.35 0.69
C ASP A 187 24.04 16.63 2.05
N THR A 188 23.24 15.60 2.21
CA THR A 188 23.35 14.68 3.36
C THR A 188 24.59 13.80 3.24
N ALA A 189 24.82 13.21 2.08
CA ALA A 189 25.94 12.30 1.84
C ALA A 189 27.31 13.01 1.89
N LYS A 190 27.38 14.31 1.54
CA LYS A 190 28.60 15.12 1.68
C LYS A 190 29.11 15.26 3.11
N GLN A 191 28.26 15.02 4.10
CA GLN A 191 28.62 15.10 5.53
C GLN A 191 28.94 13.73 6.13
N ALA A 192 28.81 12.64 5.35
CA ALA A 192 28.97 11.29 5.85
C ALA A 192 30.43 10.92 6.14
N ASP A 193 30.68 10.19 7.22
CA ASP A 193 31.95 9.46 7.46
C ASP A 193 32.11 8.34 6.43
N VAL A 194 30.99 7.64 6.11
CA VAL A 194 30.97 6.59 5.07
C VAL A 194 29.77 6.83 4.16
N HIS A 195 30.03 7.04 2.87
CA HIS A 195 29.02 7.14 1.83
C HIS A 195 29.01 5.89 0.97
N LEU A 196 27.97 5.07 1.11
CA LEU A 196 27.74 3.89 0.27
C LEU A 196 26.84 4.29 -0.90
N ALA A 197 27.36 4.24 -2.12
CA ALA A 197 26.66 4.66 -3.34
C ALA A 197 26.28 3.44 -4.22
N PRO A 198 25.20 2.69 -3.85
CA PRO A 198 24.83 1.50 -4.60
C PRO A 198 24.13 1.82 -5.91
N LYS A 199 24.21 0.91 -6.88
CA LYS A 199 23.31 0.93 -8.05
C LYS A 199 21.86 0.89 -7.61
N ASN A 200 21.00 1.65 -8.29
CA ASN A 200 19.56 1.65 -8.00
C ASN A 200 18.98 0.23 -8.02
N GLY A 201 18.17 -0.10 -7.01
CA GLY A 201 17.48 -1.37 -6.91
C GLY A 201 18.26 -2.49 -6.22
N THR A 202 19.47 -2.22 -5.67
CA THR A 202 20.32 -3.25 -5.05
C THR A 202 20.38 -3.16 -3.51
N ASN A 203 19.44 -2.47 -2.88
CA ASN A 203 19.42 -2.25 -1.43
C ASN A 203 19.44 -3.55 -0.62
N VAL A 204 18.67 -4.58 -1.01
CA VAL A 204 18.64 -5.88 -0.29
C VAL A 204 20.03 -6.53 -0.27
N ALA A 205 20.75 -6.54 -1.40
CA ALA A 205 22.08 -7.12 -1.46
C ALA A 205 23.08 -6.37 -0.56
N LEU A 206 23.04 -5.02 -0.58
CA LEU A 206 23.89 -4.19 0.29
C LEU A 206 23.64 -4.46 1.76
N LEU A 207 22.35 -4.42 2.18
CA LEU A 207 21.96 -4.60 3.57
C LEU A 207 22.21 -6.02 4.07
N ASN A 208 22.02 -7.04 3.23
CA ASN A 208 22.40 -8.42 3.54
C ASN A 208 23.92 -8.54 3.75
N GLY A 209 24.74 -7.85 2.92
CA GLY A 209 26.18 -7.83 3.09
C GLY A 209 26.65 -7.18 4.39
N LEU A 210 26.00 -6.09 4.81
CA LEU A 210 26.26 -5.50 6.13
C LEU A 210 25.94 -6.50 7.24
N GLN A 211 24.78 -7.19 7.19
CA GLN A 211 24.40 -8.22 8.15
C GLN A 211 25.36 -9.41 8.12
N TYR A 212 25.83 -9.85 6.92
CA TYR A 212 26.87 -10.89 6.82
C TYR A 212 28.11 -10.52 7.64
N LEU A 213 28.59 -9.27 7.52
CA LEU A 213 29.76 -8.80 8.27
C LEU A 213 29.48 -8.68 9.77
N LEU A 214 28.27 -8.34 10.20
CA LEU A 214 27.90 -8.38 11.61
C LEU A 214 27.99 -9.80 12.17
N PHE A 215 27.49 -10.81 11.46
CA PHE A 215 27.60 -12.21 11.85
C PHE A 215 29.06 -12.71 11.85
N SER A 216 29.78 -12.48 10.78
CA SER A 216 31.16 -13.04 10.59
C SER A 216 32.18 -12.46 11.58
N ASN A 217 31.96 -11.22 12.07
CA ASN A 217 32.82 -10.59 13.06
C ASN A 217 32.32 -10.74 14.49
N GLY A 218 31.19 -11.44 14.74
CA GLY A 218 30.63 -11.65 16.07
C GLY A 218 30.10 -10.37 16.74
N TRP A 219 29.63 -9.39 15.95
CA TRP A 219 29.13 -8.11 16.46
C TRP A 219 27.66 -8.12 16.83
N ILE A 220 26.95 -9.24 16.65
CA ILE A 220 25.54 -9.36 17.06
C ILE A 220 25.39 -9.49 18.57
N ASN A 221 24.29 -9.00 19.12
CA ASN A 221 23.91 -9.18 20.52
C ASN A 221 23.13 -10.49 20.70
N GLU A 222 23.86 -11.62 20.86
CA GLU A 222 23.25 -12.95 20.94
C GLU A 222 22.29 -13.10 22.11
N ASP A 223 22.58 -12.46 23.24
CA ASP A 223 21.72 -12.51 24.44
C ASP A 223 20.37 -11.84 24.16
N TYR A 224 20.38 -10.67 23.53
CA TYR A 224 19.16 -9.97 23.12
C TYR A 224 18.38 -10.76 22.06
N VAL A 225 19.05 -11.22 21.01
CA VAL A 225 18.43 -11.94 19.91
C VAL A 225 17.78 -13.22 20.38
N SER A 226 18.46 -14.03 21.21
CA SER A 226 17.92 -15.30 21.71
C SER A 226 16.65 -15.13 22.55
N LYS A 227 16.52 -14.03 23.29
CA LYS A 227 15.38 -13.75 24.18
C LYS A 227 14.21 -13.05 23.50
N HIS A 228 14.49 -12.13 22.58
CA HIS A 228 13.51 -11.14 22.13
C HIS A 228 13.22 -11.19 20.62
N VAL A 229 13.84 -12.12 19.89
CA VAL A 229 13.71 -12.16 18.44
C VAL A 229 13.44 -13.58 17.94
N VAL A 230 12.75 -13.72 16.81
CA VAL A 230 12.56 -14.99 16.07
C VAL A 230 13.03 -14.82 14.62
N GLY A 231 13.27 -15.94 13.90
CA GLY A 231 13.67 -15.92 12.49
C GLY A 231 15.18 -15.81 12.23
N LEU A 232 16.03 -16.03 13.26
CA LEU A 232 17.49 -15.87 13.14
C LEU A 232 18.13 -16.83 12.13
N GLU A 233 17.74 -18.10 12.15
CA GLU A 233 18.37 -19.13 11.29
C GLU A 233 18.03 -18.93 9.81
N ASP A 234 16.80 -18.55 9.52
CA ASP A 234 16.38 -18.21 8.14
C ASP A 234 17.17 -17.01 7.62
N LEU A 235 17.30 -15.96 8.45
CA LEU A 235 18.08 -14.79 8.09
C LEU A 235 19.55 -15.16 7.87
N ARG A 236 20.17 -15.92 8.77
CA ARG A 236 21.57 -16.35 8.67
C ARG A 236 21.80 -17.16 7.38
N THR A 237 20.90 -18.07 7.05
CA THR A 237 20.94 -18.86 5.81
C THR A 237 20.96 -18.00 4.57
N VAL A 238 20.15 -16.95 4.53
CA VAL A 238 20.09 -16.02 3.40
C VAL A 238 21.34 -15.15 3.34
N VAL A 239 21.72 -14.47 4.44
CA VAL A 239 22.81 -13.50 4.43
C VAL A 239 24.18 -14.11 4.17
N ASN A 240 24.39 -15.40 4.50
CA ASN A 240 25.63 -16.13 4.24
C ASN A 240 26.02 -16.18 2.74
N ARG A 241 25.09 -15.89 1.84
CA ARG A 241 25.34 -15.82 0.38
C ARG A 241 25.88 -14.45 -0.05
N TYR A 242 25.90 -13.44 0.81
CA TYR A 242 26.25 -12.06 0.49
C TYR A 242 27.62 -11.68 1.08
N THR A 243 28.66 -12.41 0.65
CA THR A 243 30.03 -12.04 0.97
C THR A 243 30.38 -10.66 0.39
N PRO A 244 31.36 -9.93 0.96
CA PRO A 244 31.75 -8.60 0.48
C PRO A 244 31.96 -8.50 -1.03
N ASP A 245 32.67 -9.50 -1.64
CA ASP A 245 32.93 -9.55 -3.08
C ASP A 245 31.62 -9.72 -3.92
N VAL A 246 30.67 -10.51 -3.41
CA VAL A 246 29.34 -10.67 -4.04
C VAL A 246 28.58 -9.36 -4.00
N VAL A 247 28.63 -8.68 -2.86
CA VAL A 247 27.95 -7.39 -2.68
C VAL A 247 28.55 -6.31 -3.58
N GLU A 248 29.88 -6.18 -3.65
CA GLU A 248 30.55 -5.23 -4.56
C GLU A 248 30.14 -5.48 -6.01
N ARG A 249 30.18 -6.73 -6.48
CA ARG A 249 29.77 -7.08 -7.85
C ARG A 249 28.32 -6.68 -8.18
N ILE A 250 27.38 -6.90 -7.24
CA ILE A 250 25.96 -6.57 -7.42
C ILE A 250 25.74 -5.06 -7.32
N THR A 251 26.27 -4.45 -6.29
CA THR A 251 25.92 -3.08 -5.89
C THR A 251 26.85 -2.02 -6.47
N GLY A 252 28.09 -2.39 -6.79
CA GLY A 252 29.15 -1.45 -7.14
C GLY A 252 29.77 -0.74 -5.94
N VAL A 253 29.36 -1.05 -4.71
CA VAL A 253 29.96 -0.49 -3.49
C VAL A 253 31.26 -1.21 -3.17
N PRO A 254 32.41 -0.50 -3.02
CA PRO A 254 33.69 -1.13 -2.74
C PRO A 254 33.68 -1.93 -1.43
N VAL A 255 34.33 -3.11 -1.44
CA VAL A 255 34.50 -3.98 -0.26
C VAL A 255 35.03 -3.20 0.96
N THR A 256 35.99 -2.30 0.75
CA THR A 256 36.59 -1.48 1.83
C THR A 256 35.57 -0.58 2.51
N GLN A 257 34.67 0.05 1.76
CA GLN A 257 33.58 0.89 2.32
C GLN A 257 32.53 0.05 3.04
N LEU A 258 32.24 -1.16 2.52
CA LEU A 258 31.31 -2.08 3.17
C LEU A 258 31.83 -2.52 4.55
N HIS A 259 33.12 -2.88 4.65
CA HIS A 259 33.76 -3.23 5.92
C HIS A 259 33.78 -2.04 6.89
N GLN A 260 34.12 -0.85 6.42
CA GLN A 260 34.13 0.36 7.26
C GLN A 260 32.76 0.67 7.82
N ALA A 261 31.69 0.57 7.00
CA ALA A 261 30.32 0.77 7.48
C ALA A 261 29.89 -0.30 8.49
N ALA A 262 30.21 -1.57 8.23
CA ALA A 262 29.88 -2.68 9.12
C ALA A 262 30.60 -2.59 10.47
N GLU A 263 31.87 -2.16 10.48
CA GLU A 263 32.65 -1.93 11.71
C GLU A 263 32.01 -0.81 12.57
N ILE A 264 31.63 0.31 11.96
CA ILE A 264 30.95 1.39 12.69
C ILE A 264 29.64 0.90 13.27
N LEU A 265 28.81 0.17 12.50
CA LEU A 265 27.56 -0.40 12.96
C LEU A 265 27.75 -1.41 14.12
N GLY A 266 28.74 -2.31 13.97
CA GLY A 266 28.99 -3.41 14.91
C GLY A 266 29.62 -2.98 16.22
N THR A 267 30.29 -1.82 16.25
CA THR A 267 31.02 -1.32 17.44
C THR A 267 30.36 -0.14 18.13
N THR A 268 29.28 0.42 17.54
CA THR A 268 28.58 1.57 18.14
C THR A 268 27.80 1.17 19.41
N SER A 269 27.71 2.07 20.38
CA SER A 269 26.91 1.88 21.61
C SER A 269 25.45 2.29 21.46
N SER A 270 25.14 3.14 20.49
CA SER A 270 23.78 3.56 20.15
C SER A 270 23.64 3.85 18.66
N LEU A 271 22.50 3.42 18.08
CA LEU A 271 22.24 3.46 16.64
C LEU A 271 20.84 4.01 16.34
N LEU A 272 20.75 5.13 15.66
CA LEU A 272 19.51 5.62 15.08
C LEU A 272 19.52 5.38 13.57
N SER A 273 18.74 4.41 13.12
CA SER A 273 18.55 4.10 11.71
C SER A 273 17.35 4.85 11.15
N THR A 274 17.49 5.45 9.97
CA THR A 274 16.38 6.09 9.26
C THR A 274 16.32 5.63 7.82
N ALA A 275 15.10 5.51 7.28
CA ALA A 275 14.89 5.22 5.87
C ALA A 275 13.84 6.17 5.27
N LEU A 276 13.88 6.37 3.96
CA LEU A 276 12.91 7.16 3.22
C LEU A 276 12.80 6.65 1.76
N GLN A 277 12.33 7.51 0.84
CA GLN A 277 11.95 7.12 -0.51
C GLN A 277 13.04 6.44 -1.35
N GLY A 278 14.33 6.60 -1.03
CA GLY A 278 15.40 5.85 -1.68
C GLY A 278 15.29 4.34 -1.45
N VAL A 279 14.66 3.94 -0.34
CA VAL A 279 14.29 2.55 -0.03
C VAL A 279 12.87 2.27 -0.53
N TYR A 280 11.89 3.08 -0.13
CA TYR A 280 10.46 2.78 -0.29
C TYR A 280 9.96 2.77 -1.74
N GLN A 281 10.63 3.49 -2.64
CA GLN A 281 10.27 3.59 -4.05
C GLN A 281 11.26 2.85 -4.96
N SER A 282 12.06 1.96 -4.38
CA SER A 282 13.05 1.13 -5.05
C SER A 282 12.54 -0.31 -5.28
N ASN A 283 13.35 -1.13 -5.92
CA ASN A 283 13.11 -2.55 -6.05
C ASN A 283 13.10 -3.23 -4.68
N GLN A 284 12.19 -4.18 -4.45
CA GLN A 284 12.04 -4.92 -3.18
C GLN A 284 11.99 -3.99 -1.95
N ALA A 285 11.13 -2.98 -2.00
CA ALA A 285 11.11 -1.91 -1.03
C ALA A 285 10.84 -2.40 0.40
N THR A 286 9.81 -3.24 0.61
CA THR A 286 9.49 -3.78 1.94
C THR A 286 10.59 -4.68 2.47
N ALA A 287 11.13 -5.55 1.62
CA ALA A 287 12.27 -6.39 1.99
C ALA A 287 13.48 -5.55 2.44
N SER A 288 13.81 -4.49 1.66
CA SER A 288 14.91 -3.58 2.01
C SER A 288 14.69 -2.87 3.35
N ALA A 289 13.47 -2.39 3.61
CA ALA A 289 13.13 -1.73 4.88
C ALA A 289 13.20 -2.68 6.07
N CYS A 290 12.77 -3.94 5.91
CA CYS A 290 12.94 -4.99 6.92
C CYS A 290 14.42 -5.30 7.22
N GLN A 291 15.30 -5.27 6.22
CA GLN A 291 16.74 -5.48 6.47
C GLN A 291 17.35 -4.36 7.33
N ILE A 292 16.84 -3.13 7.25
CA ILE A 292 17.26 -2.04 8.15
C ILE A 292 16.78 -2.35 9.58
N ASN A 293 15.54 -2.81 9.74
CA ASN A 293 15.00 -3.22 11.05
C ASN A 293 15.83 -4.36 11.65
N ASN A 294 16.20 -5.35 10.85
CA ASN A 294 17.04 -6.48 11.26
C ASN A 294 18.37 -6.02 11.85
N ILE A 295 19.05 -5.03 11.26
CA ILE A 295 20.35 -4.53 11.77
C ILE A 295 20.21 -4.02 13.19
N ASN A 296 19.22 -3.18 13.49
CA ASN A 296 18.98 -2.71 14.85
C ASN A 296 18.62 -3.84 15.81
N LEU A 297 17.83 -4.82 15.37
CA LEU A 297 17.43 -5.99 16.17
C LEU A 297 18.63 -6.91 16.47
N LEU A 298 19.49 -7.19 15.48
CA LEU A 298 20.71 -8.00 15.66
C LEU A 298 21.66 -7.37 16.67
N LEU A 299 21.74 -6.05 16.70
CA LEU A 299 22.59 -5.30 17.64
C LEU A 299 21.92 -5.07 19.01
N GLY A 300 20.62 -5.36 19.16
CA GLY A 300 19.86 -5.04 20.37
C GLY A 300 19.75 -3.54 20.66
N LEU A 301 19.85 -2.71 19.61
CA LEU A 301 19.82 -1.25 19.69
C LEU A 301 18.44 -0.69 19.30
N ILE A 302 17.47 -0.95 20.18
CA ILE A 302 16.08 -0.54 20.05
C ILE A 302 15.50 -0.24 21.44
N GLY A 303 14.57 0.72 21.55
CA GLY A 303 13.87 1.07 22.80
C GLY A 303 14.74 1.79 23.83
N LYS A 304 15.96 2.18 23.49
CA LYS A 304 16.92 2.87 24.37
C LYS A 304 17.17 4.31 23.88
N PRO A 305 17.55 5.25 24.77
CA PRO A 305 17.94 6.58 24.33
C PRO A 305 19.06 6.56 23.29
N GLY A 306 18.89 7.32 22.19
CA GLY A 306 19.83 7.35 21.07
C GLY A 306 19.75 6.13 20.15
N SER A 307 18.89 5.14 20.43
CA SER A 307 18.79 3.92 19.65
C SER A 307 17.36 3.66 19.21
N GLY A 308 17.19 3.35 17.95
CA GLY A 308 15.88 3.03 17.38
C GLY A 308 15.85 3.11 15.86
N ILE A 309 14.66 3.01 15.34
CA ILE A 309 14.37 3.06 13.89
C ILE A 309 13.31 4.11 13.66
N LEU A 310 13.53 4.94 12.65
CA LEU A 310 12.55 5.88 12.13
C LEU A 310 12.39 5.63 10.62
N GLN A 311 11.39 4.83 10.27
CA GLN A 311 10.92 4.73 8.90
C GLN A 311 10.12 6.00 8.60
N MET A 312 10.78 6.97 7.98
CA MET A 312 10.32 8.37 7.93
C MET A 312 9.11 8.57 7.01
N ASN A 313 8.29 9.55 7.37
CA ASN A 313 7.18 10.02 6.53
C ASN A 313 7.59 11.22 5.66
N GLY A 314 7.08 11.30 4.44
CA GLY A 314 7.28 12.43 3.54
C GLY A 314 6.22 13.52 3.69
N GLN A 315 4.98 13.13 3.98
CA GLN A 315 3.83 14.02 4.17
C GLN A 315 3.53 14.23 5.66
N PRO A 316 2.95 15.38 6.05
CA PRO A 316 2.77 15.73 7.46
C PRO A 316 1.77 14.85 8.21
N THR A 317 0.79 14.28 7.51
CA THR A 317 -0.30 13.47 8.11
C THR A 317 -0.42 12.07 7.49
N ALA A 318 0.66 11.55 6.91
CA ALA A 318 0.68 10.20 6.37
C ALA A 318 0.42 9.14 7.47
N GLN A 319 0.87 9.39 8.70
CA GLN A 319 0.61 8.52 9.84
C GLN A 319 -0.89 8.46 10.15
N ASN A 320 -1.58 9.60 10.17
CA ASN A 320 -3.02 9.65 10.47
C ASN A 320 -3.88 8.93 9.44
N ASN A 321 -3.52 8.98 8.16
CA ASN A 321 -4.22 8.23 7.12
C ASN A 321 -4.23 6.72 7.44
N ARG A 322 -3.09 6.19 7.88
CA ARG A 322 -2.95 4.78 8.28
C ARG A 322 -3.61 4.49 9.63
N GLU A 323 -3.43 5.35 10.63
CA GLU A 323 -4.09 5.23 11.94
C GLU A 323 -5.59 5.07 11.81
N THR A 324 -6.22 5.83 10.92
CA THR A 324 -7.68 5.84 10.72
C THR A 324 -8.18 4.82 9.70
N GLY A 325 -7.28 4.16 8.97
CA GLY A 325 -7.63 3.15 7.98
C GLY A 325 -8.15 3.70 6.65
N CYS A 326 -7.73 4.91 6.25
CA CYS A 326 -8.12 5.50 4.95
C CYS A 326 -7.25 5.07 3.77
N ASP A 327 -6.18 4.31 3.99
CA ASP A 327 -5.29 3.79 2.95
C ASP A 327 -5.43 2.28 2.70
N GLY A 328 -6.62 1.76 2.92
CA GLY A 328 -6.94 0.35 2.79
C GLY A 328 -6.82 -0.44 4.10
N GLU A 329 -6.14 0.07 5.11
CA GLU A 329 -5.99 -0.55 6.43
C GLU A 329 -7.24 -0.35 7.30
N TYR A 330 -7.17 -0.76 8.59
CA TYR A 330 -8.31 -0.68 9.50
C TYR A 330 -8.01 0.24 10.69
N PRO A 331 -9.03 0.99 11.17
CA PRO A 331 -8.84 1.97 12.23
C PRO A 331 -8.21 1.37 13.49
N GLY A 332 -7.26 2.09 14.06
CA GLY A 332 -6.60 1.67 15.29
C GLY A 332 -5.63 0.49 15.11
N PHE A 333 -5.08 0.28 13.91
CA PHE A 333 -4.16 -0.81 13.60
C PHE A 333 -4.77 -2.19 13.89
N ARG A 334 -5.98 -2.41 13.42
CA ARG A 334 -6.69 -3.69 13.54
C ARG A 334 -6.44 -4.58 12.35
N ASN A 335 -6.35 -5.87 12.60
CA ASN A 335 -6.16 -6.90 11.59
C ASN A 335 -7.53 -7.34 11.02
N PHE A 336 -7.73 -7.17 9.72
CA PHE A 336 -8.98 -7.56 9.06
C PHE A 336 -9.23 -9.08 9.06
N GLN A 337 -8.17 -9.89 9.18
CA GLN A 337 -8.25 -11.34 9.29
C GLN A 337 -8.59 -11.82 10.72
N ASN A 338 -8.64 -10.91 11.69
CA ASN A 338 -9.00 -11.23 13.07
C ASN A 338 -10.47 -10.87 13.35
N PRO A 339 -11.36 -11.86 13.51
CA PRO A 339 -12.80 -11.59 13.74
C PRO A 339 -13.07 -10.74 14.99
N THR A 340 -12.23 -10.86 16.02
CA THR A 340 -12.35 -10.03 17.24
C THR A 340 -12.13 -8.55 16.92
N HIS A 341 -11.12 -8.24 16.10
CA HIS A 341 -10.85 -6.87 15.68
C HIS A 341 -11.97 -6.25 14.83
N ILE A 342 -12.60 -7.07 13.98
CA ILE A 342 -13.78 -6.63 13.18
C ILE A 342 -14.97 -6.37 14.11
N GLN A 343 -15.20 -7.24 15.10
CA GLN A 343 -16.26 -7.04 16.09
C GLN A 343 -16.03 -5.77 16.92
N GLU A 344 -14.79 -5.50 17.34
CA GLU A 344 -14.46 -4.26 18.07
C GLU A 344 -14.79 -2.99 17.24
N ILE A 345 -14.47 -2.99 15.94
CA ILE A 345 -14.83 -1.87 15.06
C ILE A 345 -16.34 -1.72 14.97
N ALA A 346 -17.06 -2.82 14.76
CA ALA A 346 -18.50 -2.83 14.63
C ALA A 346 -19.20 -2.34 15.90
N ASP A 347 -18.72 -2.76 17.07
CA ASP A 347 -19.27 -2.33 18.36
C ASP A 347 -19.06 -0.83 18.60
N ILE A 348 -17.85 -0.30 18.26
CA ILE A 348 -17.53 1.13 18.42
C ILE A 348 -18.36 2.01 17.48
N TRP A 349 -18.56 1.56 16.24
CA TRP A 349 -19.36 2.27 15.24
C TRP A 349 -20.87 1.99 15.34
N ASN A 350 -21.28 1.07 16.23
CA ASN A 350 -22.65 0.63 16.40
C ASN A 350 -23.30 0.09 15.10
N ILE A 351 -22.55 -0.76 14.38
CA ILE A 351 -22.99 -1.42 13.14
C ILE A 351 -22.87 -2.94 13.24
N GLU A 352 -23.49 -3.65 12.31
CA GLU A 352 -23.28 -5.10 12.20
C GLU A 352 -21.86 -5.39 11.68
N PRO A 353 -21.15 -6.43 12.20
CA PRO A 353 -19.78 -6.76 11.76
C PRO A 353 -19.66 -6.99 10.25
N VAL A 354 -20.71 -7.51 9.61
CA VAL A 354 -20.75 -7.71 8.14
C VAL A 354 -20.66 -6.38 7.37
N LYS A 355 -21.03 -5.27 7.98
CA LYS A 355 -20.90 -3.93 7.38
C LYS A 355 -19.46 -3.38 7.42
N VAL A 356 -18.57 -3.96 8.20
CA VAL A 356 -17.14 -3.66 8.12
C VAL A 356 -16.55 -4.45 6.96
N PRO A 357 -16.07 -3.84 5.88
CA PRO A 357 -15.59 -4.58 4.71
C PRO A 357 -14.30 -5.35 5.03
N HIS A 358 -14.36 -6.67 5.23
CA HIS A 358 -13.23 -7.53 5.63
C HIS A 358 -13.16 -8.87 4.87
N TRP A 359 -13.96 -9.04 3.83
CA TRP A 359 -14.07 -10.28 3.05
C TRP A 359 -12.95 -10.46 2.03
N ASN A 360 -12.14 -9.46 1.81
CA ASN A 360 -11.00 -9.52 0.88
C ASN A 360 -9.86 -8.65 1.40
N LEU A 361 -8.69 -8.81 0.78
CA LEU A 361 -7.56 -7.91 1.01
C LEU A 361 -7.97 -6.46 0.74
N PRO A 362 -7.48 -5.50 1.53
CA PRO A 362 -7.69 -4.09 1.27
C PRO A 362 -7.27 -3.70 -0.15
N THR A 363 -8.08 -2.89 -0.81
CA THR A 363 -7.80 -2.41 -2.16
C THR A 363 -6.83 -1.24 -2.11
N HIS A 364 -5.93 -1.16 -3.08
CA HIS A 364 -5.03 -0.03 -3.26
C HIS A 364 -5.21 0.62 -4.64
N VAL A 365 -4.63 1.82 -4.85
CA VAL A 365 -4.91 2.64 -6.03
C VAL A 365 -4.61 1.93 -7.36
N GLU A 366 -3.60 1.05 -7.42
CA GLU A 366 -3.33 0.25 -8.63
C GLU A 366 -4.53 -0.62 -9.01
N ASN A 367 -5.11 -1.33 -8.03
CA ASN A 367 -6.30 -2.14 -8.26
C ASN A 367 -7.51 -1.26 -8.60
N MET A 368 -7.67 -0.12 -7.93
CA MET A 368 -8.75 0.81 -8.29
C MET A 368 -8.63 1.31 -9.72
N LEU A 369 -7.42 1.61 -10.22
CA LEU A 369 -7.19 1.96 -11.63
C LEU A 369 -7.55 0.81 -12.58
N LYS A 370 -7.27 -0.45 -12.21
CA LYS A 370 -7.73 -1.63 -12.97
C LYS A 370 -9.26 -1.72 -12.99
N TYR A 371 -9.91 -1.51 -11.83
CA TYR A 371 -11.37 -1.51 -11.71
C TYR A 371 -12.04 -0.33 -12.43
N ILE A 372 -11.37 0.81 -12.55
CA ILE A 372 -11.78 1.91 -13.44
C ILE A 372 -11.62 1.49 -14.91
N SER A 373 -10.53 0.80 -15.23
CA SER A 373 -10.25 0.32 -16.59
C SER A 373 -11.31 -0.66 -17.09
N ASP A 374 -11.75 -1.59 -16.25
CA ASP A 374 -12.75 -2.60 -16.59
C ASP A 374 -14.21 -2.14 -16.37
N GLY A 375 -14.39 -0.94 -15.83
CA GLY A 375 -15.69 -0.33 -15.61
C GLY A 375 -16.40 -0.77 -14.31
N SER A 376 -15.71 -1.47 -13.40
CA SER A 376 -16.27 -1.86 -12.09
C SER A 376 -16.37 -0.68 -11.12
N ILE A 377 -15.47 0.31 -11.22
CA ILE A 377 -15.59 1.59 -10.51
C ILE A 377 -16.11 2.64 -11.49
N LYS A 378 -17.21 3.30 -11.16
CA LYS A 378 -17.87 4.35 -11.95
C LYS A 378 -17.92 5.71 -11.28
N MET A 379 -17.63 5.77 -9.99
CA MET A 379 -17.48 7.01 -9.24
C MET A 379 -16.15 6.99 -8.48
N PHE A 380 -15.32 8.02 -8.69
CA PHE A 380 -14.02 8.12 -8.05
C PHE A 380 -13.84 9.49 -7.41
N TRP A 381 -13.73 9.50 -6.07
CA TRP A 381 -13.60 10.73 -5.28
C TRP A 381 -12.15 10.93 -4.85
N ILE A 382 -11.54 12.02 -5.30
CA ILE A 382 -10.14 12.37 -5.08
C ILE A 382 -10.09 13.57 -4.13
N SER A 383 -9.36 13.48 -3.01
CA SER A 383 -9.25 14.57 -2.04
C SER A 383 -7.80 14.93 -1.69
N GLY A 384 -7.45 16.21 -1.86
CA GLY A 384 -6.17 16.79 -1.43
C GLY A 384 -4.94 16.20 -2.12
N THR A 385 -5.09 15.61 -3.30
CA THR A 385 -4.00 14.98 -4.07
C THR A 385 -4.20 15.17 -5.58
N ASN A 386 -3.11 15.01 -6.36
CA ASN A 386 -3.08 15.31 -7.78
C ASN A 386 -2.53 14.11 -8.60
N PRO A 387 -3.33 13.03 -8.77
CA PRO A 387 -2.90 11.81 -9.46
C PRO A 387 -2.42 12.03 -10.90
N LEU A 388 -2.92 13.04 -11.63
CA LEU A 388 -2.43 13.38 -12.98
C LEU A 388 -0.99 13.94 -13.03
N VAL A 389 -0.34 14.08 -11.86
CA VAL A 389 1.09 14.42 -11.75
C VAL A 389 1.83 13.41 -10.89
N SER A 390 1.17 12.85 -9.87
CA SER A 390 1.83 12.04 -8.83
C SER A 390 1.86 10.53 -9.10
N LEU A 391 0.91 9.97 -9.85
CA LEU A 391 0.90 8.54 -10.20
C LEU A 391 1.94 8.22 -11.28
N PRO A 392 2.45 6.97 -11.33
CA PRO A 392 3.36 6.56 -12.40
C PRO A 392 2.60 6.40 -13.73
N HIS A 393 3.31 6.45 -14.86
CA HIS A 393 2.77 6.27 -16.21
C HIS A 393 1.58 7.20 -16.49
N LEU A 394 1.83 8.51 -16.43
CA LEU A 394 0.79 9.55 -16.48
C LEU A 394 -0.12 9.49 -17.71
N GLN A 395 0.38 9.05 -18.87
CA GLN A 395 -0.45 8.89 -20.06
C GLN A 395 -1.63 7.94 -19.79
N LYS A 396 -1.35 6.76 -19.22
CA LYS A 396 -2.40 5.78 -18.87
C LYS A 396 -3.35 6.32 -17.80
N VAL A 397 -2.83 7.02 -16.80
CA VAL A 397 -3.67 7.62 -15.75
C VAL A 397 -4.63 8.66 -16.34
N ARG A 398 -4.16 9.50 -17.28
CA ARG A 398 -5.03 10.46 -17.98
C ARG A 398 -6.14 9.74 -18.77
N GLU A 399 -5.77 8.71 -19.54
CA GLU A 399 -6.73 7.91 -20.31
C GLU A 399 -7.83 7.31 -19.41
N LEU A 400 -7.46 6.82 -18.23
CA LEU A 400 -8.40 6.21 -17.28
C LEU A 400 -9.31 7.23 -16.60
N LEU A 401 -8.75 8.33 -16.09
CA LEU A 401 -9.51 9.32 -15.32
C LEU A 401 -10.37 10.25 -16.22
N THR A 402 -10.17 10.22 -17.53
CA THR A 402 -10.99 10.99 -18.49
C THR A 402 -12.01 10.13 -19.23
N LYS A 403 -12.20 8.87 -18.85
CA LYS A 403 -13.26 8.03 -19.42
C LYS A 403 -14.63 8.65 -19.23
N PRO A 404 -15.47 8.73 -20.27
CA PRO A 404 -16.79 9.37 -20.18
C PRO A 404 -17.72 8.74 -19.14
N GLU A 405 -17.59 7.44 -18.92
CA GLU A 405 -18.42 6.68 -17.99
C GLU A 405 -17.97 6.78 -16.54
N LEU A 406 -16.81 7.38 -16.25
CA LEU A 406 -16.30 7.59 -14.90
C LEU A 406 -16.71 8.97 -14.40
N PHE A 407 -17.43 9.02 -13.29
CA PHE A 407 -17.74 10.26 -12.59
C PHE A 407 -16.65 10.59 -11.59
N VAL A 408 -15.93 11.69 -11.81
CA VAL A 408 -14.79 12.11 -10.98
C VAL A 408 -15.18 13.31 -10.13
N VAL A 409 -15.03 13.16 -8.82
CA VAL A 409 -15.14 14.27 -7.85
C VAL A 409 -13.74 14.62 -7.35
N THR A 410 -13.36 15.89 -7.41
CA THR A 410 -12.11 16.37 -6.79
C THR A 410 -12.41 17.40 -5.72
N GLN A 411 -11.83 17.19 -4.55
CA GLN A 411 -11.89 18.10 -3.39
C GLN A 411 -10.47 18.62 -3.15
N ASP A 412 -10.24 19.90 -3.44
CA ASP A 412 -8.89 20.48 -3.36
C ASP A 412 -8.96 21.99 -3.07
N ILE A 413 -7.80 22.56 -2.76
CA ILE A 413 -7.63 23.98 -2.45
C ILE A 413 -7.35 24.87 -3.67
N PHE A 414 -6.93 24.27 -4.80
CA PHE A 414 -6.64 24.91 -6.07
C PHE A 414 -7.16 24.06 -7.23
N LEU A 415 -7.36 24.68 -8.38
CA LEU A 415 -7.64 23.95 -9.62
C LEU A 415 -6.34 23.29 -10.11
N THR A 416 -6.16 22.03 -9.73
CA THR A 416 -5.04 21.18 -10.16
C THR A 416 -5.34 20.53 -11.50
N GLU A 417 -4.35 19.85 -12.12
CA GLU A 417 -4.55 19.08 -13.35
C GLU A 417 -5.68 18.04 -13.17
N THR A 418 -5.74 17.40 -12.01
CA THR A 418 -6.82 16.45 -11.68
C THR A 418 -8.17 17.15 -11.50
N ALA A 419 -8.20 18.26 -10.78
CA ALA A 419 -9.44 19.03 -10.63
C ALA A 419 -9.95 19.58 -11.98
N ALA A 420 -9.05 19.91 -12.88
CA ALA A 420 -9.43 20.45 -14.20
C ALA A 420 -10.16 19.44 -15.09
N ILE A 421 -9.97 18.13 -14.88
CA ILE A 421 -10.68 17.08 -15.66
C ILE A 421 -11.95 16.54 -14.94
N SER A 422 -12.17 16.91 -13.69
CA SER A 422 -13.24 16.37 -12.85
C SER A 422 -14.63 16.85 -13.27
N ASP A 423 -15.66 16.07 -12.94
CA ASP A 423 -17.06 16.43 -13.15
C ASP A 423 -17.57 17.41 -12.09
N VAL A 424 -17.11 17.22 -10.84
CA VAL A 424 -17.37 18.13 -9.72
C VAL A 424 -16.06 18.49 -9.02
N VAL A 425 -15.89 19.79 -8.72
CA VAL A 425 -14.74 20.29 -7.94
C VAL A 425 -15.27 21.00 -6.70
N LEU A 426 -14.85 20.52 -5.52
CA LEU A 426 -15.25 21.05 -4.23
C LEU A 426 -14.11 21.87 -3.62
N PRO A 427 -14.35 23.13 -3.22
CA PRO A 427 -13.33 24.01 -2.65
C PRO A 427 -13.07 23.65 -1.20
N ALA A 428 -11.83 23.21 -0.88
CA ALA A 428 -11.42 22.82 0.46
C ALA A 428 -10.64 23.91 1.19
N ALA A 429 -10.69 23.87 2.53
CA ALA A 429 -9.90 24.72 3.43
C ALA A 429 -8.47 24.16 3.59
N GLN A 430 -7.47 25.03 3.69
CA GLN A 430 -6.09 24.66 4.01
C GLN A 430 -5.86 24.50 5.52
N TRP A 431 -4.71 23.93 5.88
CA TRP A 431 -4.29 23.66 7.26
C TRP A 431 -4.41 24.85 8.24
N GLY A 432 -4.21 26.10 7.79
CA GLY A 432 -4.35 27.31 8.61
C GLY A 432 -5.77 27.85 8.71
N GLU A 433 -6.73 27.25 7.99
CA GLU A 433 -8.13 27.68 7.87
C GLU A 433 -9.10 26.73 8.61
N LYS A 434 -8.57 25.68 9.26
CA LYS A 434 -9.35 24.64 9.97
C LYS A 434 -8.58 24.14 11.20
N THR A 435 -9.28 23.47 12.11
CA THR A 435 -8.70 22.87 13.33
C THR A 435 -8.71 21.37 13.23
N GLY A 436 -7.63 20.72 13.69
CA GLY A 436 -7.54 19.26 13.76
C GLY A 436 -6.15 18.80 14.19
N CYS A 437 -6.01 17.51 14.41
CA CYS A 437 -4.78 16.88 14.87
C CYS A 437 -3.95 16.30 13.72
N PHE A 438 -2.64 16.23 13.91
CA PHE A 438 -1.73 15.52 13.01
C PHE A 438 -0.63 14.82 13.80
N THR A 439 -0.19 13.65 13.32
CA THR A 439 0.84 12.83 13.95
C THR A 439 2.10 12.80 13.11
N ASN A 440 3.24 13.11 13.72
CA ASN A 440 4.56 13.00 13.10
C ASN A 440 5.00 11.53 12.94
N ALA A 441 6.08 11.31 12.17
CA ALA A 441 6.65 9.98 12.02
C ALA A 441 7.13 9.36 13.36
N ASP A 442 7.56 10.17 14.34
CA ASP A 442 7.93 9.72 15.69
C ASP A 442 6.72 9.56 16.63
N ARG A 443 5.51 9.42 16.09
CA ARG A 443 4.27 9.24 16.85
C ARG A 443 3.81 10.45 17.68
N THR A 444 4.43 11.62 17.48
CA THR A 444 4.01 12.84 18.18
C THR A 444 2.77 13.42 17.54
N MET A 445 1.68 13.46 18.28
CA MET A 445 0.43 14.09 17.87
C MET A 445 0.41 15.56 18.29
N HIS A 446 0.03 16.43 17.37
CA HIS A 446 -0.09 17.87 17.54
C HIS A 446 -1.49 18.37 17.20
N LEU A 447 -1.96 19.42 17.85
CA LEU A 447 -3.15 20.16 17.47
C LEU A 447 -2.77 21.37 16.61
N SER A 448 -3.34 21.43 15.40
CA SER A 448 -3.31 22.61 14.54
C SER A 448 -4.59 23.41 14.72
N GLN A 449 -4.48 24.63 15.21
CA GLN A 449 -5.62 25.50 15.42
C GLN A 449 -5.87 26.40 14.19
N LYS A 450 -7.14 26.65 13.87
CA LYS A 450 -7.53 27.60 12.84
C LYS A 450 -6.96 28.99 13.13
N ALA A 451 -6.31 29.57 12.15
CA ALA A 451 -5.70 30.89 12.24
C ALA A 451 -6.50 31.96 11.48
N VAL A 452 -7.11 31.61 10.35
CA VAL A 452 -7.88 32.51 9.48
C VAL A 452 -9.11 31.79 8.93
N GLU A 453 -10.10 32.57 8.46
CA GLU A 453 -11.26 32.00 7.77
C GLU A 453 -10.88 31.49 6.37
N PRO A 454 -11.51 30.40 5.90
CA PRO A 454 -11.33 29.92 4.54
C PRO A 454 -11.93 30.91 3.52
N PRO A 455 -11.38 31.03 2.29
CA PRO A 455 -11.84 31.99 1.32
C PRO A 455 -13.18 31.60 0.69
N GLY A 456 -14.09 32.57 0.52
CA GLY A 456 -15.35 32.36 -0.16
C GLY A 456 -16.26 31.36 0.56
N GLN A 457 -16.63 30.29 -0.11
CA GLN A 457 -17.47 29.20 0.40
C GLN A 457 -16.69 27.92 0.68
N SER A 458 -15.34 27.97 0.75
CA SER A 458 -14.54 26.77 1.03
C SER A 458 -14.86 26.21 2.42
N LYS A 459 -14.91 24.88 2.53
CA LYS A 459 -15.23 24.14 3.76
C LYS A 459 -14.03 23.29 4.20
N ALA A 460 -13.95 22.97 5.50
CA ALA A 460 -13.05 21.93 5.96
C ALA A 460 -13.43 20.59 5.30
N ASP A 461 -12.45 19.72 5.05
CA ASP A 461 -12.68 18.42 4.42
C ASP A 461 -13.65 17.58 5.25
N MET A 462 -13.57 17.66 6.59
CA MET A 462 -14.51 17.03 7.51
C MET A 462 -15.96 17.49 7.26
N ASP A 463 -16.21 18.78 7.10
CA ASP A 463 -17.55 19.31 6.90
C ASP A 463 -18.15 18.86 5.57
N ILE A 464 -17.29 18.67 4.54
CA ILE A 464 -17.72 18.12 3.25
C ILE A 464 -18.16 16.66 3.40
N TRP A 465 -17.38 15.84 4.12
CA TRP A 465 -17.74 14.44 4.39
C TRP A 465 -18.99 14.31 5.26
N LEU A 466 -19.17 15.19 6.26
CA LEU A 466 -20.37 15.22 7.12
C LEU A 466 -21.61 15.62 6.32
N ASP A 467 -21.51 16.57 5.37
CA ASP A 467 -22.63 16.96 4.49
C ASP A 467 -23.03 15.79 3.59
N PHE A 468 -22.06 15.11 2.97
CA PHE A 468 -22.30 13.90 2.17
C PHE A 468 -22.96 12.79 3.00
N ALA A 469 -22.43 12.48 4.17
CA ALA A 469 -22.97 11.42 5.04
C ALA A 469 -24.43 11.67 5.45
N ARG A 470 -24.76 12.94 5.77
CA ARG A 470 -26.15 13.33 6.12
C ARG A 470 -27.10 13.18 4.94
N ARG A 471 -26.69 13.55 3.73
CA ARG A 471 -27.51 13.43 2.51
C ARG A 471 -27.68 11.98 2.04
N MET A 472 -26.69 11.12 2.30
CA MET A 472 -26.77 9.68 2.06
C MET A 472 -27.59 8.95 3.13
N ASP A 473 -27.99 9.63 4.21
CA ASP A 473 -28.74 9.10 5.36
C ASP A 473 -28.15 7.81 5.96
N PHE A 474 -26.81 7.82 6.17
CA PHE A 474 -26.16 6.67 6.78
C PHE A 474 -26.62 6.47 8.22
N GLN A 475 -27.12 5.27 8.52
CA GLN A 475 -27.68 4.90 9.82
C GLN A 475 -26.89 3.78 10.48
N ASP A 476 -26.81 3.84 11.82
CA ASP A 476 -26.31 2.77 12.66
C ASP A 476 -27.36 1.64 12.80
N LYS A 477 -27.06 0.59 13.55
CA LYS A 477 -28.00 -0.54 13.75
C LYS A 477 -29.26 -0.18 14.54
N ASP A 478 -29.27 0.97 15.24
CA ASP A 478 -30.40 1.48 16.01
C ASP A 478 -31.25 2.49 15.21
N GLY A 479 -30.91 2.72 13.94
CA GLY A 479 -31.58 3.69 13.06
C GLY A 479 -31.22 5.15 13.36
N LYS A 480 -30.12 5.42 14.07
CA LYS A 480 -29.63 6.77 14.34
C LYS A 480 -28.58 7.15 13.29
N PRO A 481 -28.33 8.46 13.09
CA PRO A 481 -27.24 8.88 12.22
C PRO A 481 -25.92 8.22 12.59
N LEU A 482 -25.30 7.51 11.65
CA LEU A 482 -24.03 6.81 11.85
C LEU A 482 -22.89 7.77 12.18
N ILE A 483 -22.89 8.99 11.61
CA ILE A 483 -21.85 10.00 11.75
C ILE A 483 -22.48 11.29 12.32
N PRO A 484 -22.76 11.34 13.63
CA PRO A 484 -23.54 12.43 14.24
C PRO A 484 -22.72 13.68 14.61
N PHE A 485 -21.44 13.72 14.25
CA PHE A 485 -20.51 14.76 14.70
C PHE A 485 -20.83 16.15 14.13
N THR A 486 -20.52 17.17 14.94
CA THR A 486 -20.69 18.59 14.60
C THR A 486 -19.40 19.40 14.74
N SER A 487 -18.39 18.85 15.38
CA SER A 487 -17.08 19.50 15.58
C SER A 487 -15.91 18.53 15.47
N ALA A 488 -14.73 19.07 15.16
CA ALA A 488 -13.51 18.28 15.10
C ALA A 488 -13.15 17.64 16.47
N GLU A 489 -13.44 18.32 17.57
CA GLU A 489 -13.17 17.76 18.91
C GLU A 489 -14.07 16.58 19.24
N GLU A 490 -15.33 16.57 18.80
CA GLU A 490 -16.22 15.40 18.93
C GLU A 490 -15.67 14.21 18.14
N VAL A 491 -15.19 14.43 16.91
CA VAL A 491 -14.56 13.39 16.09
C VAL A 491 -13.29 12.87 16.77
N PHE A 492 -12.44 13.76 17.31
CA PHE A 492 -11.25 13.38 18.05
C PHE A 492 -11.59 12.52 19.28
N ASN A 493 -12.66 12.87 20.01
CA ASN A 493 -13.14 12.08 21.15
C ASN A 493 -13.67 10.69 20.73
N ALA A 494 -14.29 10.58 19.55
CA ALA A 494 -14.67 9.29 18.98
C ALA A 494 -13.43 8.47 18.56
N TRP A 495 -12.43 9.12 17.97
CA TRP A 495 -11.15 8.50 17.64
C TRP A 495 -10.40 7.94 18.88
N ARG A 496 -10.40 8.68 19.98
CA ARG A 496 -9.82 8.19 21.24
C ARG A 496 -10.43 6.87 21.68
N LYS A 497 -11.75 6.69 21.54
CA LYS A 497 -12.42 5.41 21.83
C LYS A 497 -11.98 4.30 20.87
N MET A 498 -11.82 4.63 19.57
CA MET A 498 -11.36 3.70 18.55
C MET A 498 -9.90 3.24 18.81
N SER A 499 -9.06 4.11 19.35
CA SER A 499 -7.66 3.81 19.67
C SER A 499 -7.46 3.03 20.95
N CYS A 500 -8.47 2.95 21.83
CA CYS A 500 -8.38 2.36 23.16
C CYS A 500 -7.89 0.91 23.12
N GLY A 501 -6.89 0.61 23.94
CA GLY A 501 -6.31 -0.73 24.04
C GLY A 501 -5.47 -1.16 22.82
N ARG A 502 -5.22 -0.28 21.85
CA ARG A 502 -4.44 -0.58 20.65
C ARG A 502 -3.03 0.01 20.74
N PRO A 503 -2.07 -0.37 19.86
CA PRO A 503 -0.70 0.16 19.88
C PRO A 503 -0.60 1.69 19.95
N LEU A 504 -1.53 2.37 19.33
CA LEU A 504 -1.60 3.83 19.22
C LEU A 504 -2.61 4.47 20.20
N ASP A 505 -2.85 3.85 21.32
CA ASP A 505 -3.82 4.30 22.32
C ASP A 505 -3.64 5.78 22.72
N CYS A 506 -4.67 6.59 22.45
CA CYS A 506 -4.71 8.04 22.71
C CYS A 506 -5.75 8.42 23.79
N THR A 507 -6.21 7.48 24.62
CA THR A 507 -7.32 7.68 25.56
C THR A 507 -7.11 8.83 26.53
N GLU A 508 -5.87 9.13 26.93
CA GLU A 508 -5.54 10.24 27.82
C GLU A 508 -5.18 11.55 27.10
N MET A 509 -5.22 11.61 25.75
CA MET A 509 -5.05 12.84 25.02
C MET A 509 -6.34 13.66 25.01
N SER A 510 -6.21 14.98 24.89
CA SER A 510 -7.33 15.92 24.68
C SER A 510 -6.83 17.15 23.92
N TYR A 511 -7.73 17.86 23.27
CA TYR A 511 -7.40 19.14 22.64
C TYR A 511 -6.78 20.11 23.63
N GLN A 512 -7.27 20.15 24.87
CA GLN A 512 -6.71 20.97 25.94
C GLN A 512 -5.23 20.62 26.23
N LYS A 513 -4.89 19.34 26.37
CA LYS A 513 -3.51 18.90 26.59
C LYS A 513 -2.61 19.23 25.37
N LEU A 514 -3.12 19.01 24.16
CA LEU A 514 -2.37 19.24 22.93
C LEU A 514 -2.16 20.72 22.61
N ALA A 515 -3.11 21.59 22.98
CA ALA A 515 -3.00 23.05 22.75
C ALA A 515 -1.86 23.72 23.52
N GLY A 516 -1.49 23.18 24.68
CA GLY A 516 -0.47 23.76 25.57
C GLY A 516 0.99 23.43 25.25
N GLY A 517 1.26 22.47 24.37
CA GLY A 517 2.58 21.84 24.28
C GLY A 517 3.18 21.68 22.89
N SER A 518 4.27 20.90 22.88
CA SER A 518 5.02 20.48 21.68
C SER A 518 4.51 19.14 21.10
N GLY A 519 3.25 18.81 21.37
CA GLY A 519 2.65 17.51 21.03
C GLY A 519 2.93 16.42 22.06
N ILE A 520 2.20 15.31 21.93
CA ILE A 520 2.27 14.14 22.83
C ILE A 520 2.49 12.91 21.96
N GLN A 521 3.46 12.06 22.33
CA GLN A 521 3.70 10.79 21.63
C GLN A 521 2.75 9.72 22.13
N TRP A 522 2.08 9.03 21.23
CA TRP A 522 1.31 7.85 21.60
C TRP A 522 2.23 6.62 21.82
N PRO A 523 1.84 5.63 22.64
CA PRO A 523 0.60 5.56 23.42
C PRO A 523 0.58 6.61 24.56
N CYS A 524 -0.63 7.17 24.81
CA CYS A 524 -0.90 8.10 25.88
C CYS A 524 -2.12 7.58 26.66
N THR A 525 -1.84 6.88 27.76
CA THR A 525 -2.79 6.13 28.57
C THR A 525 -2.67 6.52 30.04
N SER A 526 -3.50 5.96 30.90
CA SER A 526 -3.38 6.15 32.36
C SER A 526 -2.00 5.71 32.91
N VAL A 527 -1.33 4.75 32.24
CA VAL A 527 0.04 4.31 32.58
C VAL A 527 1.07 5.32 32.07
N TYR A 528 0.81 5.93 30.92
CA TYR A 528 1.71 6.92 30.28
C TYR A 528 0.95 8.24 30.03
N PRO A 529 0.54 9.00 31.06
CA PRO A 529 -0.37 10.15 30.91
C PRO A 529 0.25 11.36 30.16
N GLN A 530 1.57 11.35 29.98
CA GLN A 530 2.33 12.34 29.19
C GLN A 530 2.81 11.78 27.84
N GLY A 531 2.35 10.55 27.49
CA GLY A 531 2.80 9.80 26.33
C GLY A 531 4.07 9.00 26.59
N LYS A 532 4.41 8.11 25.62
CA LYS A 532 5.59 7.23 25.68
C LYS A 532 6.59 7.63 24.58
N GLU A 533 7.77 8.07 24.97
CA GLU A 533 8.76 8.61 24.03
C GLU A 533 9.31 7.55 23.09
N ARG A 534 9.58 6.34 23.55
CA ARG A 534 10.10 5.21 22.78
C ARG A 534 9.22 3.99 22.98
N LEU A 535 8.99 3.25 21.89
CA LEU A 535 8.37 1.92 21.99
C LEU A 535 9.42 0.86 22.30
N PHE A 536 8.96 -0.27 22.85
CA PHE A 536 9.77 -1.48 23.05
C PHE A 536 10.96 -1.30 24.02
N ASP A 537 10.86 -0.39 24.98
CA ASP A 537 11.84 -0.22 26.06
C ASP A 537 11.88 -1.42 27.02
N ASP A 538 10.81 -2.23 27.04
CA ASP A 538 10.68 -3.50 27.74
C ASP A 538 10.95 -4.73 26.83
N ALA A 539 11.39 -4.51 25.60
CA ALA A 539 11.60 -5.53 24.56
C ALA A 539 10.36 -6.42 24.28
N LYS A 540 9.14 -5.88 24.50
CA LYS A 540 7.88 -6.53 24.13
C LYS A 540 7.30 -5.85 22.90
N PHE A 541 7.07 -6.65 21.85
CA PHE A 541 6.61 -6.20 20.55
C PHE A 541 5.13 -6.51 20.35
N PHE A 542 4.50 -5.85 19.38
CA PHE A 542 3.06 -5.99 19.08
C PHE A 542 2.73 -7.24 18.25
N THR A 543 3.52 -8.28 18.37
CA THR A 543 3.48 -9.51 17.55
C THR A 543 2.60 -10.62 18.10
N ASP A 544 1.87 -10.38 19.20
CA ASP A 544 0.84 -11.31 19.67
C ASP A 544 -0.31 -11.42 18.66
N THR A 545 -0.79 -12.63 18.38
CA THR A 545 -1.85 -12.89 17.38
C THR A 545 -3.18 -12.22 17.71
N ALA A 546 -3.46 -11.98 18.99
CA ALA A 546 -4.64 -11.24 19.42
C ALA A 546 -4.49 -9.73 19.27
N TYR A 547 -3.30 -9.23 18.92
CA TYR A 547 -2.98 -7.82 18.98
C TYR A 547 -2.38 -7.25 17.69
N CYS A 548 -1.68 -8.08 16.92
CA CYS A 548 -0.96 -7.65 15.72
C CYS A 548 -1.91 -7.12 14.63
N GLU A 549 -1.42 -6.15 13.88
CA GLU A 549 -2.13 -5.52 12.76
C GLU A 549 -2.19 -6.43 11.51
N SER A 550 -1.23 -7.33 11.36
CA SER A 550 -1.12 -8.25 10.23
C SER A 550 -0.45 -9.54 10.68
N TYR A 551 -0.77 -10.64 10.02
CA TYR A 551 -0.03 -11.90 10.18
C TYR A 551 1.24 -11.96 9.31
N GLY A 552 1.57 -10.86 8.61
CA GLY A 552 2.76 -10.75 7.79
C GLY A 552 2.60 -11.39 6.40
N HIS A 553 3.69 -11.30 5.64
CA HIS A 553 3.73 -11.73 4.24
C HIS A 553 5.04 -12.43 3.91
N ASP A 554 5.03 -13.22 2.87
CA ASP A 554 6.21 -13.58 2.13
C ASP A 554 6.75 -12.34 1.39
N LEU A 555 8.00 -11.94 1.67
CA LEU A 555 8.56 -10.69 1.17
C LEU A 555 8.87 -10.70 -0.34
N GLU A 556 8.95 -11.86 -0.95
CA GLU A 556 9.29 -12.01 -2.37
C GLU A 556 8.04 -12.01 -3.25
N THR A 557 7.00 -12.69 -2.82
CA THR A 557 5.74 -12.85 -3.58
C THR A 557 4.64 -11.88 -3.14
N GLY A 558 4.71 -11.37 -1.92
CA GLY A 558 3.66 -10.56 -1.29
C GLY A 558 2.44 -11.38 -0.84
N ALA A 559 2.53 -12.72 -0.83
CA ALA A 559 1.46 -13.57 -0.34
C ALA A 559 1.27 -13.37 1.17
N PRO A 560 0.04 -13.06 1.64
CA PRO A 560 -0.22 -12.93 3.07
C PRO A 560 -0.16 -14.28 3.77
N PHE A 561 0.38 -14.31 4.98
CA PHE A 561 0.34 -15.50 5.82
C PHE A 561 -1.03 -15.65 6.48
N THR A 562 -1.43 -16.89 6.65
CA THR A 562 -2.56 -17.24 7.50
C THR A 562 -2.20 -17.11 8.98
N LYS A 563 -3.21 -17.02 9.86
CA LYS A 563 -3.00 -17.02 11.30
C LYS A 563 -2.15 -18.21 11.75
N SER A 564 -2.42 -19.42 11.23
CA SER A 564 -1.68 -20.65 11.59
C SER A 564 -0.20 -20.59 11.14
N GLN A 565 0.10 -20.01 9.99
CA GLN A 565 1.50 -19.82 9.54
C GLN A 565 2.22 -18.82 10.43
N TYR A 566 1.56 -17.76 10.83
CA TYR A 566 2.12 -16.78 11.76
C TYR A 566 2.37 -17.37 13.16
N GLU A 567 1.41 -18.12 13.71
CA GLU A 567 1.55 -18.82 14.98
C GLU A 567 2.68 -19.87 14.97
N ALA A 568 2.92 -20.51 13.82
CA ALA A 568 4.03 -21.45 13.65
C ALA A 568 5.42 -20.82 13.77
N MET A 569 5.56 -19.52 13.47
CA MET A 569 6.79 -18.76 13.72
C MET A 569 7.01 -18.47 15.22
N ASN A 570 5.98 -18.63 16.04
CA ASN A 570 5.96 -18.40 17.48
C ASN A 570 6.52 -17.02 17.89
N PRO A 571 6.00 -15.91 17.36
CA PRO A 571 6.51 -14.58 17.70
C PRO A 571 6.19 -14.18 19.14
N ALA A 572 4.95 -14.38 19.60
CA ALA A 572 4.50 -14.24 21.01
C ALA A 572 5.12 -13.03 21.76
N GLY A 573 5.04 -11.83 21.20
CA GLY A 573 5.62 -10.60 21.75
C GLY A 573 7.11 -10.39 21.45
N ARG A 574 7.76 -11.25 20.66
CA ARG A 574 9.13 -11.09 20.15
C ARG A 574 9.12 -10.42 18.76
N ALA A 575 10.18 -9.69 18.41
CA ALA A 575 10.36 -9.15 17.09
C ALA A 575 10.68 -10.26 16.06
N ILE A 576 10.36 -10.01 14.80
CA ILE A 576 10.56 -10.98 13.71
C ILE A 576 11.66 -10.47 12.78
N LEU A 577 12.76 -11.22 12.66
CA LEU A 577 13.74 -11.02 11.61
C LEU A 577 13.17 -11.56 10.29
N LYS A 578 13.20 -10.76 9.25
CA LYS A 578 12.66 -11.10 7.94
C LYS A 578 13.79 -11.31 6.96
N ALA A 579 13.96 -12.54 6.50
CA ALA A 579 14.92 -12.88 5.45
C ALA A 579 14.38 -12.52 4.06
N ALA A 580 15.25 -12.09 3.15
CA ALA A 580 14.89 -11.85 1.76
C ALA A 580 16.12 -12.01 0.84
N HIS A 581 15.93 -12.72 -0.28
CA HIS A 581 16.93 -12.76 -1.35
C HIS A 581 16.84 -11.53 -2.23
N TYR A 582 17.99 -11.05 -2.69
CA TYR A 582 18.04 -10.02 -3.73
C TYR A 582 17.48 -10.56 -5.04
N GLN A 583 16.62 -9.79 -5.66
CA GLN A 583 16.07 -10.01 -6.99
C GLN A 583 16.44 -8.86 -7.90
N LEU A 584 16.76 -9.18 -9.16
CA LEU A 584 17.05 -8.17 -10.17
C LEU A 584 15.86 -7.21 -10.35
N PRO A 585 16.11 -5.92 -10.60
CA PRO A 585 15.04 -4.99 -10.99
C PRO A 585 14.33 -5.48 -12.24
N LEU A 586 12.99 -5.33 -12.26
CA LEU A 586 12.15 -5.78 -13.38
C LEU A 586 12.39 -4.98 -14.68
N GLU A 587 13.06 -3.84 -14.61
CA GLU A 587 13.55 -3.09 -15.77
C GLU A 587 15.02 -2.77 -15.58
N GLU A 588 15.84 -3.45 -16.35
CA GLU A 588 17.27 -3.18 -16.42
C GLU A 588 17.59 -2.23 -17.57
N THR A 589 18.79 -1.64 -17.51
CA THR A 589 19.37 -0.87 -18.60
C THR A 589 19.64 -1.76 -19.81
N SER A 590 19.59 -1.18 -20.99
CA SER A 590 19.92 -1.83 -22.29
C SER A 590 20.67 -0.85 -23.18
N GLU A 591 21.20 -1.29 -24.30
CA GLU A 591 21.81 -0.40 -25.28
C GLU A 591 20.88 0.74 -25.71
N GLN A 592 19.58 0.47 -25.82
CA GLN A 592 18.57 1.47 -26.18
C GLN A 592 18.24 2.45 -25.04
N TYR A 593 18.32 2.01 -23.79
CA TYR A 593 18.03 2.79 -22.58
C TYR A 593 19.14 2.57 -21.55
N PRO A 594 20.32 3.21 -21.74
CA PRO A 594 21.54 2.86 -20.99
C PRO A 594 21.59 3.44 -19.57
N LEU A 595 20.74 4.43 -19.25
CA LEU A 595 20.82 5.16 -17.98
C LEU A 595 19.71 4.75 -17.02
N ARG A 596 20.05 4.60 -15.74
CA ARG A 596 19.10 4.30 -14.66
C ARG A 596 18.45 5.60 -14.15
N LEU A 597 17.13 5.67 -14.25
CA LEU A 597 16.35 6.81 -13.74
C LEU A 597 16.13 6.68 -12.24
N THR A 598 16.48 7.71 -11.49
CA THR A 598 16.00 7.93 -10.12
C THR A 598 15.25 9.26 -10.03
N THR A 599 14.20 9.29 -9.20
CA THR A 599 13.43 10.51 -8.94
C THR A 599 13.55 10.91 -7.48
N GLY A 600 13.28 12.18 -7.15
CA GLY A 600 13.38 12.61 -5.76
C GLY A 600 12.87 14.02 -5.53
N ARG A 601 13.20 14.56 -4.35
CA ARG A 601 12.82 15.91 -3.92
C ARG A 601 13.95 16.91 -4.09
N ASN A 602 13.58 18.18 -4.23
CA ASN A 602 14.45 19.30 -3.92
C ASN A 602 14.02 19.96 -2.58
N VAL A 603 14.85 20.83 -2.04
CA VAL A 603 14.61 21.45 -0.73
C VAL A 603 13.48 22.49 -0.74
N TYR A 604 13.19 23.11 -1.89
CA TYR A 604 12.25 24.24 -2.01
C TYR A 604 10.83 23.79 -2.37
N GLN A 605 10.66 22.69 -3.10
CA GLN A 605 9.36 22.25 -3.60
C GLN A 605 8.77 21.12 -2.75
N PHE A 606 7.43 21.03 -2.73
CA PHE A 606 6.68 20.07 -1.95
C PHE A 606 5.69 19.31 -2.84
N HIS A 607 5.80 17.98 -2.90
CA HIS A 607 4.98 17.11 -3.77
C HIS A 607 4.78 17.67 -5.18
N THR A 608 3.55 17.82 -5.67
CA THR A 608 3.22 18.32 -7.01
C THR A 608 3.23 19.86 -7.12
N ARG A 609 3.87 20.57 -6.20
CA ARG A 609 3.97 22.03 -6.15
C ARG A 609 2.65 22.79 -6.00
N THR A 610 1.54 22.13 -5.75
CA THR A 610 0.22 22.77 -5.61
C THR A 610 0.24 23.99 -4.68
N LYS A 611 0.96 23.90 -3.55
CA LYS A 611 1.17 25.03 -2.62
C LYS A 611 2.48 25.80 -2.88
N THR A 612 3.59 25.10 -3.05
CA THR A 612 4.92 25.74 -3.13
C THR A 612 5.15 26.46 -4.46
N GLY A 613 4.56 26.02 -5.56
CA GLY A 613 4.56 26.74 -6.84
C GLY A 613 3.77 28.06 -6.80
N ARG A 614 2.89 28.21 -5.78
CA ARG A 614 2.14 29.44 -5.51
C ARG A 614 2.73 30.28 -4.37
N SER A 615 3.92 29.94 -3.92
CA SER A 615 4.74 30.75 -3.01
C SER A 615 5.90 31.35 -3.80
N LYS A 616 5.82 32.67 -4.09
CA LYS A 616 6.77 33.38 -4.95
C LYS A 616 8.23 33.03 -4.65
N ARG A 617 8.65 33.13 -3.39
CA ARG A 617 10.04 32.87 -2.97
C ARG A 617 10.49 31.43 -3.20
N LEU A 618 9.59 30.45 -2.99
CA LEU A 618 9.89 29.03 -3.22
C LEU A 618 9.95 28.70 -4.71
N GLN A 619 9.06 29.33 -5.50
CA GLN A 619 9.04 29.18 -6.95
C GLN A 619 10.27 29.80 -7.61
N GLU A 620 10.69 31.00 -7.19
CA GLU A 620 11.90 31.67 -7.67
C GLU A 620 13.19 30.90 -7.32
N ALA A 621 13.21 30.23 -6.15
CA ALA A 621 14.38 29.46 -5.72
C ALA A 621 14.60 28.15 -6.52
N TYR A 622 13.54 27.59 -7.11
CA TYR A 622 13.63 26.41 -7.98
C TYR A 622 12.47 26.42 -9.00
N PRO A 623 12.64 27.18 -10.10
CA PRO A 623 11.53 27.53 -10.99
C PRO A 623 11.11 26.42 -11.97
N GLU A 624 12.04 25.53 -12.37
CA GLU A 624 11.82 24.51 -13.40
C GLU A 624 12.44 23.14 -13.06
N PRO A 625 11.97 22.05 -13.66
CA PRO A 625 12.59 20.75 -13.50
C PRO A 625 13.90 20.68 -14.27
N VAL A 626 14.82 19.86 -13.77
CA VAL A 626 16.11 19.58 -14.41
C VAL A 626 16.37 18.09 -14.48
N ILE A 627 17.28 17.66 -15.34
CA ILE A 627 17.88 16.33 -15.27
C ILE A 627 19.34 16.46 -14.79
N GLN A 628 19.65 15.81 -13.66
CA GLN A 628 21.02 15.72 -13.17
C GLN A 628 21.71 14.52 -13.81
N VAL A 629 22.92 14.74 -14.35
CA VAL A 629 23.75 13.75 -15.06
C VAL A 629 25.16 13.77 -14.45
N SER A 630 25.83 12.61 -14.40
CA SER A 630 27.23 12.55 -13.94
C SER A 630 28.17 13.27 -14.89
N ILE A 631 29.33 13.68 -14.41
CA ILE A 631 30.37 14.27 -15.27
C ILE A 631 30.77 13.28 -16.38
N ALA A 632 31.00 12.02 -16.05
CA ALA A 632 31.41 10.99 -17.01
C ALA A 632 30.35 10.75 -18.10
N ASP A 633 29.06 10.64 -17.70
CA ASP A 633 27.95 10.48 -18.65
C ASP A 633 27.76 11.73 -19.52
N ALA A 634 27.93 12.92 -18.94
CA ALA A 634 27.81 14.19 -19.68
C ALA A 634 28.92 14.30 -20.74
N ASP A 635 30.17 13.96 -20.40
CA ASP A 635 31.30 13.91 -21.33
C ASP A 635 31.04 12.89 -22.46
N ALA A 636 30.61 11.65 -22.10
CA ALA A 636 30.33 10.59 -23.07
C ALA A 636 29.20 10.95 -24.05
N LEU A 637 28.21 11.69 -23.59
CA LEU A 637 27.05 12.16 -24.36
C LEU A 637 27.26 13.55 -24.97
N HIS A 638 28.42 14.17 -24.74
CA HIS A 638 28.79 15.52 -25.17
C HIS A 638 27.77 16.59 -24.75
N LEU A 639 27.24 16.50 -23.50
CA LEU A 639 26.27 17.42 -22.94
C LEU A 639 26.96 18.61 -22.27
N VAL A 640 26.27 19.76 -22.29
CA VAL A 640 26.72 21.00 -21.64
C VAL A 640 25.70 21.37 -20.54
N ASP A 641 26.19 21.92 -19.43
CA ASP A 641 25.32 22.37 -18.33
C ASP A 641 24.31 23.41 -18.83
N GLY A 642 23.04 23.23 -18.49
CA GLY A 642 21.93 24.05 -18.98
C GLY A 642 21.39 23.68 -20.39
N GLU A 643 22.02 22.74 -21.10
CA GLU A 643 21.56 22.30 -22.42
C GLU A 643 20.19 21.61 -22.32
N MET A 644 19.27 21.96 -23.19
CA MET A 644 17.96 21.27 -23.29
C MET A 644 18.10 19.91 -23.96
N VAL A 645 17.57 18.88 -23.32
CA VAL A 645 17.60 17.50 -23.81
C VAL A 645 16.23 16.84 -23.74
N VAL A 646 16.00 15.86 -24.61
CA VAL A 646 14.87 14.95 -24.54
C VAL A 646 15.26 13.71 -23.77
N VAL A 647 14.57 13.43 -22.67
CA VAL A 647 14.74 12.20 -21.89
C VAL A 647 13.61 11.26 -22.25
N ARG A 648 13.94 10.04 -22.73
CA ARG A 648 12.94 9.03 -23.11
C ARG A 648 13.04 7.78 -22.27
N SER A 649 11.87 7.25 -21.91
CA SER A 649 11.68 5.89 -21.42
C SER A 649 10.85 5.09 -22.45
N ARG A 650 10.53 3.84 -22.11
CA ARG A 650 9.59 3.02 -22.90
C ARG A 650 8.14 3.54 -22.83
N ARG A 651 7.82 4.48 -21.93
CA ARG A 651 6.44 4.97 -21.63
C ARG A 651 6.17 6.38 -22.12
N GLY A 652 7.19 7.19 -22.24
CA GLY A 652 7.06 8.58 -22.64
C GLY A 652 8.37 9.31 -22.70
N SER A 653 8.29 10.62 -22.90
CA SER A 653 9.46 11.52 -22.94
C SER A 653 9.17 12.84 -22.24
N VAL A 654 10.23 13.48 -21.75
CA VAL A 654 10.21 14.83 -21.18
C VAL A 654 11.36 15.65 -21.74
N GLU A 655 11.20 16.98 -21.76
CA GLU A 655 12.22 17.94 -22.21
C GLU A 655 12.71 18.75 -21.01
N LEU A 656 13.99 18.62 -20.67
CA LEU A 656 14.57 19.18 -19.44
C LEU A 656 15.94 19.78 -19.70
N PRO A 657 16.33 20.87 -19.00
CA PRO A 657 17.71 21.33 -18.99
C PRO A 657 18.60 20.38 -18.17
N VAL A 658 19.80 20.16 -18.63
CA VAL A 658 20.84 19.36 -17.98
C VAL A 658 21.48 20.12 -16.81
N VAL A 659 21.71 19.44 -15.71
CA VAL A 659 22.60 19.87 -14.62
C VAL A 659 23.66 18.79 -14.43
N ILE A 660 24.93 19.16 -14.63
CA ILE A 660 26.06 18.26 -14.42
C ILE A 660 26.42 18.28 -12.93
N GLY A 661 26.50 17.09 -12.30
CA GLY A 661 26.76 17.05 -10.85
C GLY A 661 27.03 15.66 -10.28
N ASP A 662 27.18 15.61 -8.96
CA ASP A 662 27.61 14.45 -8.19
C ASP A 662 26.50 13.35 -8.12
N ILE A 663 26.46 12.49 -9.13
CA ILE A 663 25.64 11.28 -9.17
C ILE A 663 26.49 10.14 -9.72
N THR A 664 26.22 8.91 -9.31
CA THR A 664 26.93 7.72 -9.81
C THR A 664 26.76 7.60 -11.33
N GLU A 665 27.85 7.30 -12.04
CA GLU A 665 27.86 7.03 -13.48
C GLU A 665 26.79 6.00 -13.87
N GLY A 666 26.17 6.20 -15.03
CA GLY A 666 25.05 5.39 -15.51
C GLY A 666 23.71 5.69 -14.81
N HIS A 667 23.64 6.74 -13.98
CA HIS A 667 22.42 7.17 -13.29
C HIS A 667 22.05 8.60 -13.62
N VAL A 668 20.75 8.87 -13.67
CA VAL A 668 20.21 10.21 -13.83
C VAL A 668 19.14 10.48 -12.78
N PHE A 669 19.01 11.76 -12.37
CA PHE A 669 18.05 12.18 -11.36
C PHE A 669 17.14 13.27 -11.92
N ILE A 670 15.81 13.10 -11.73
CA ILE A 670 14.79 14.10 -12.09
C ILE A 670 13.92 14.38 -10.87
N PRO A 671 13.73 15.65 -10.45
CA PRO A 671 12.80 15.99 -9.38
C PRO A 671 11.34 15.80 -9.83
N PHE A 672 10.54 15.04 -9.04
CA PHE A 672 9.17 14.66 -9.40
C PHE A 672 8.11 15.75 -9.20
N HIS A 673 8.49 16.95 -8.79
CA HIS A 673 7.57 18.00 -8.34
C HIS A 673 6.73 18.66 -9.43
N PHE A 674 7.20 18.62 -10.67
CA PHE A 674 6.68 19.47 -11.73
C PHE A 674 5.54 18.81 -12.50
N GLY A 675 4.37 19.44 -12.46
CA GLY A 675 3.22 19.23 -13.31
C GLY A 675 3.07 20.36 -14.33
N TYR A 676 1.83 20.64 -14.71
CA TYR A 676 1.53 21.52 -15.86
C TYR A 676 0.75 22.78 -15.52
N PHE A 677 0.30 22.97 -14.25
CA PHE A 677 -0.60 24.08 -13.90
C PHE A 677 0.00 25.49 -14.18
N ASP A 678 1.32 25.64 -14.22
CA ASP A 678 2.06 26.86 -14.50
C ASP A 678 2.92 26.75 -15.78
N ALA A 679 2.65 25.75 -16.63
CA ALA A 679 3.36 25.62 -17.90
C ALA A 679 2.97 26.75 -18.86
N THR A 680 3.97 27.39 -19.44
CA THR A 680 3.82 28.45 -20.44
C THR A 680 4.01 27.94 -21.88
N ASP A 681 4.39 26.67 -22.01
CA ASP A 681 4.62 25.98 -23.27
C ASP A 681 4.02 24.56 -23.21
N ASP A 682 4.07 23.85 -24.32
CA ASP A 682 3.51 22.50 -24.48
C ASP A 682 4.52 21.38 -24.16
N ARG A 683 5.71 21.69 -23.59
CA ARG A 683 6.75 20.68 -23.32
C ARG A 683 6.31 19.74 -22.21
N ALA A 684 6.48 18.46 -22.44
CA ALA A 684 6.32 17.45 -21.39
C ALA A 684 7.47 17.56 -20.39
N ARG A 685 7.15 17.73 -19.09
CA ARG A 685 8.15 18.00 -18.05
C ARG A 685 7.95 17.22 -16.74
N ALA A 686 6.85 16.51 -16.61
CA ALA A 686 6.58 15.75 -15.39
C ALA A 686 7.41 14.45 -15.37
N ALA A 687 8.21 14.22 -14.35
CA ALA A 687 9.05 13.03 -14.22
C ALA A 687 8.25 11.71 -14.36
N ASN A 688 6.99 11.71 -13.95
CA ASN A 688 6.14 10.52 -13.97
C ASN A 688 5.57 10.16 -15.37
N GLU A 689 5.85 10.95 -16.40
CA GLU A 689 5.71 10.51 -17.80
C GLU A 689 6.68 9.36 -18.13
N LEU A 690 7.80 9.28 -17.39
CA LEU A 690 8.87 8.30 -17.63
C LEU A 690 8.76 7.07 -16.72
N THR A 691 8.11 7.19 -15.55
CA THR A 691 8.12 6.17 -14.51
C THR A 691 7.17 5.02 -14.84
N ARG A 692 7.46 3.85 -14.28
CA ARG A 692 6.77 2.61 -14.58
C ARG A 692 5.67 2.28 -13.58
N GLU A 693 4.64 1.63 -14.08
CA GLU A 693 3.53 1.07 -13.32
C GLU A 693 3.94 -0.28 -12.73
N GLN A 694 4.70 -0.23 -11.63
CA GLN A 694 5.14 -1.41 -10.90
C GLN A 694 5.23 -1.13 -9.41
N TRP A 695 4.87 -2.10 -8.61
CA TRP A 695 4.56 -1.97 -7.20
C TRP A 695 5.31 -3.02 -6.39
N ASP A 696 5.72 -2.64 -5.16
CA ASP A 696 6.29 -3.58 -4.20
C ASP A 696 5.27 -4.69 -3.88
N PRO A 697 5.68 -5.96 -3.81
CA PRO A 697 4.75 -7.07 -3.66
C PRO A 697 3.98 -7.05 -2.32
N VAL A 698 4.53 -6.48 -1.25
CA VAL A 698 3.90 -6.39 0.07
C VAL A 698 3.20 -5.06 0.25
N SER A 699 3.95 -3.97 0.28
CA SER A 699 3.43 -2.63 0.58
C SER A 699 2.57 -2.04 -0.53
N LYS A 700 2.62 -2.57 -1.74
CA LYS A 700 1.98 -2.00 -2.93
C LYS A 700 2.42 -0.56 -3.22
N GLN A 701 3.60 -0.17 -2.77
CA GLN A 701 4.20 1.12 -3.07
C GLN A 701 4.84 1.11 -4.47
N PRO A 702 4.63 2.13 -5.33
CA PRO A 702 5.19 2.14 -6.68
C PRO A 702 6.70 2.36 -6.70
N MET A 703 7.37 1.68 -7.64
CA MET A 703 8.82 1.69 -7.81
C MET A 703 9.27 2.85 -8.71
N PHE A 704 9.17 4.08 -8.25
CA PHE A 704 9.55 5.28 -9.02
C PHE A 704 11.06 5.41 -9.34
N LYS A 705 11.90 4.59 -8.70
CA LYS A 705 13.38 4.69 -8.77
C LYS A 705 14.04 3.52 -9.50
N SER A 706 13.30 2.83 -10.35
CA SER A 706 13.82 1.65 -11.07
C SER A 706 13.48 1.66 -12.57
N GLY A 707 13.48 2.82 -13.21
CA GLY A 707 13.29 2.96 -14.66
C GLY A 707 14.59 3.03 -15.42
N ALA A 708 14.56 2.70 -16.73
CA ALA A 708 15.63 2.90 -17.68
C ALA A 708 15.27 3.98 -18.71
N VAL A 709 16.22 4.87 -19.00
CA VAL A 709 16.04 6.00 -19.90
C VAL A 709 17.24 6.20 -20.82
N ARG A 710 17.04 6.97 -21.89
CA ARG A 710 18.09 7.54 -22.72
C ARG A 710 17.94 9.05 -22.82
N ILE A 711 19.03 9.74 -23.10
CA ILE A 711 19.09 11.18 -23.34
C ILE A 711 19.38 11.43 -24.81
N GLU A 712 18.64 12.34 -25.42
CA GLU A 712 18.82 12.79 -26.81
C GLU A 712 18.95 14.30 -26.82
N LYS A 713 19.90 14.83 -27.61
CA LYS A 713 20.00 16.27 -27.82
C LYS A 713 18.79 16.79 -28.60
N CYS A 714 18.28 17.96 -28.20
CA CYS A 714 17.27 18.64 -29.00
C CYS A 714 17.89 19.07 -30.32
N VAL A 715 17.38 18.58 -31.45
CA VAL A 715 17.83 19.02 -32.78
C VAL A 715 17.34 20.46 -32.98
N GLN A 716 18.26 21.42 -32.98
CA GLN A 716 17.95 22.77 -33.42
C GLN A 716 17.67 22.74 -34.94
N ILE A 717 16.44 22.81 -35.33
CA ILE A 717 16.04 23.08 -36.71
C ILE A 717 16.15 24.60 -36.88
N GLU A 718 17.20 25.06 -37.56
CA GLU A 718 17.33 26.44 -37.98
C GLU A 718 16.08 26.85 -38.76
N GLY A 719 15.27 27.76 -38.20
CA GLY A 719 14.12 28.39 -38.87
C GLY A 719 12.83 27.58 -38.86
N GLY A 720 12.21 27.40 -37.70
CA GLY A 720 10.86 26.86 -37.66
C GLY A 720 10.51 26.16 -36.35
N LYS A 721 9.40 26.53 -35.80
CA LYS A 721 8.80 25.95 -34.59
C LYS A 721 8.94 24.44 -34.54
N THR A 722 9.49 23.93 -33.45
CA THR A 722 9.62 22.49 -33.15
C THR A 722 8.27 21.77 -33.31
N ASN A 723 8.13 20.97 -34.33
CA ASN A 723 6.92 20.24 -34.70
C ASN A 723 7.10 18.72 -34.45
N HIS A 724 7.22 18.25 -33.22
CA HIS A 724 7.07 16.78 -32.99
C HIS A 724 6.38 16.37 -31.67
N ALA A 725 6.08 17.33 -30.77
CA ALA A 725 5.26 17.02 -29.59
C ALA A 725 3.84 17.64 -29.64
N LYS A 726 3.58 18.51 -30.61
CA LYS A 726 2.34 19.28 -30.66
C LYS A 726 1.08 18.48 -30.94
N GLU A 727 1.15 17.42 -31.72
CA GLU A 727 -0.08 16.74 -32.16
C GLU A 727 -0.71 15.86 -31.05
N LYS A 728 0.07 15.25 -30.16
CA LYS A 728 -0.48 14.33 -29.15
C LYS A 728 -0.88 14.99 -27.83
N HIS A 729 -0.19 16.03 -27.40
CA HIS A 729 -0.47 16.65 -26.08
C HIS A 729 -1.62 17.67 -26.17
N THR A 730 -1.65 18.43 -27.26
CA THR A 730 -2.75 19.39 -27.53
C THR A 730 -4.04 18.65 -27.94
N GLU A 731 -3.95 17.48 -28.58
CA GLU A 731 -5.11 16.63 -28.83
C GLU A 731 -5.65 15.99 -27.56
N ALA A 732 -4.78 15.53 -26.61
CA ALA A 732 -5.23 14.98 -25.34
C ALA A 732 -5.93 16.03 -24.45
N VAL A 733 -5.44 17.26 -24.42
CA VAL A 733 -6.09 18.35 -23.66
C VAL A 733 -7.32 18.90 -24.42
N ARG A 734 -7.28 18.98 -25.76
CA ARG A 734 -8.43 19.39 -26.59
C ARG A 734 -9.47 18.28 -26.76
N SER A 735 -9.10 17.00 -26.71
CA SER A 735 -10.04 15.89 -26.72
C SER A 735 -10.80 15.79 -25.40
N VAL A 736 -10.20 16.22 -24.27
CA VAL A 736 -10.93 16.35 -22.99
C VAL A 736 -12.01 17.44 -23.06
N GLU A 737 -11.79 18.52 -23.81
CA GLU A 737 -12.83 19.53 -24.05
C GLU A 737 -13.95 19.04 -24.98
N LYS A 738 -13.69 18.03 -25.84
CA LYS A 738 -14.66 17.50 -26.80
C LYS A 738 -15.34 16.19 -26.37
N GLY A 739 -14.75 15.43 -25.47
CA GLY A 739 -15.17 14.07 -25.14
C GLY A 739 -16.22 13.91 -24.04
N LYS A 740 -16.46 14.93 -23.24
CA LYS A 740 -17.50 14.94 -22.19
C LYS A 740 -18.71 15.80 -22.58
N GLY A 741 -19.19 15.64 -23.80
CA GLY A 741 -20.55 16.06 -24.14
C GLY A 741 -21.52 15.08 -23.46
N MET A 742 -22.50 15.60 -22.72
CA MET A 742 -23.59 14.77 -22.17
C MET A 742 -24.18 13.95 -23.32
N ALA A 743 -24.28 12.64 -23.12
CA ALA A 743 -25.16 11.82 -23.94
C ALA A 743 -26.56 12.43 -23.84
N GLU A 744 -27.17 12.79 -24.96
CA GLU A 744 -28.58 13.17 -25.03
C GLU A 744 -29.41 12.06 -24.37
N PRO A 745 -30.50 12.40 -23.67
CA PRO A 745 -31.38 11.39 -23.12
C PRO A 745 -31.91 10.55 -24.29
N ALA A 746 -31.63 9.25 -24.27
CA ALA A 746 -32.14 8.29 -25.23
C ALA A 746 -33.66 8.33 -25.18
N ASP A 747 -34.27 8.45 -26.36
CA ASP A 747 -35.71 8.39 -26.60
C ASP A 747 -36.36 7.24 -25.79
N GLU A 748 -37.45 7.58 -25.12
CA GLU A 748 -38.35 6.63 -24.48
C GLU A 748 -39.09 5.77 -25.52
N ASN A 749 -38.42 4.89 -26.21
CA ASN A 749 -39.09 3.76 -26.93
C ASN A 749 -38.03 2.84 -27.52
N GLY A 750 -37.52 1.95 -26.72
CA GLY A 750 -36.61 0.89 -27.18
C GLY A 750 -36.33 -0.11 -26.06
N GLY A 751 -36.85 -1.30 -26.23
CA GLY A 751 -36.93 -2.39 -25.26
C GLY A 751 -35.70 -2.60 -24.39
N HIS A 752 -35.94 -2.92 -23.14
CA HIS A 752 -35.01 -3.35 -22.12
C HIS A 752 -34.01 -4.40 -22.61
N THR A 753 -32.79 -3.98 -22.91
CA THR A 753 -31.60 -4.81 -22.83
C THR A 753 -30.67 -4.14 -21.83
N GLY A 754 -31.10 -4.11 -20.56
CA GLY A 754 -30.27 -3.64 -19.45
C GLY A 754 -29.07 -4.53 -19.28
N ASN A 755 -27.92 -3.94 -19.05
CA ASN A 755 -26.62 -4.55 -18.80
C ASN A 755 -26.71 -5.56 -17.63
N LYS A 756 -26.91 -6.87 -17.97
CA LYS A 756 -27.00 -8.01 -17.01
C LYS A 756 -25.63 -8.66 -16.73
N GLU A 757 -24.50 -8.08 -17.17
CA GLU A 757 -23.21 -8.78 -17.12
C GLU A 757 -22.66 -9.11 -15.71
N PRO A 758 -22.68 -8.25 -14.70
CA PRO A 758 -22.14 -8.61 -13.38
C PRO A 758 -22.98 -9.69 -12.68
N VAL A 759 -24.30 -9.60 -12.76
CA VAL A 759 -25.24 -10.58 -12.21
C VAL A 759 -25.08 -11.91 -12.94
N ARG A 760 -24.92 -11.88 -14.25
CA ARG A 760 -24.71 -13.08 -15.09
C ARG A 760 -23.43 -13.85 -14.74
N ARG A 761 -22.35 -13.16 -14.34
CA ARG A 761 -21.10 -13.85 -13.90
C ARG A 761 -21.30 -14.55 -12.56
N LEU A 762 -21.98 -13.94 -11.61
CA LEU A 762 -22.31 -14.58 -10.33
C LEU A 762 -23.21 -15.80 -10.53
N GLU A 763 -24.24 -15.69 -11.36
CA GLU A 763 -25.14 -16.79 -11.73
C GLU A 763 -24.37 -17.98 -12.32
N LEU A 764 -23.38 -17.72 -13.18
CA LEU A 764 -22.51 -18.76 -13.78
C LEU A 764 -21.66 -19.48 -12.71
N TRP A 765 -21.04 -18.72 -11.79
CA TRP A 765 -20.20 -19.29 -10.74
C TRP A 765 -21.01 -20.08 -9.71
N MET A 766 -22.19 -19.60 -9.35
CA MET A 766 -23.11 -20.31 -8.45
C MET A 766 -23.64 -21.58 -9.10
N GLY A 767 -24.00 -21.52 -10.37
CA GLY A 767 -24.39 -22.67 -11.15
C GLY A 767 -23.27 -23.73 -11.24
N ALA A 768 -22.02 -23.29 -11.46
CA ALA A 768 -20.84 -24.17 -11.49
C ALA A 768 -20.57 -24.86 -10.15
N LEU A 769 -20.73 -24.16 -9.04
CA LEU A 769 -20.59 -24.75 -7.71
C LEU A 769 -21.70 -25.76 -7.40
N ASN A 770 -22.96 -25.44 -7.72
CA ASN A 770 -24.07 -26.35 -7.50
C ASN A 770 -23.88 -27.65 -8.28
N GLU A 771 -23.61 -27.57 -9.58
CA GLU A 771 -23.35 -28.75 -10.42
C GLU A 771 -22.13 -29.53 -9.93
N GLY A 772 -21.07 -28.85 -9.49
CA GLY A 772 -19.91 -29.49 -8.88
C GLY A 772 -20.26 -30.27 -7.62
N LEU A 773 -21.09 -29.73 -6.74
CA LEU A 773 -21.56 -30.43 -5.53
C LEU A 773 -22.49 -31.61 -5.87
N GLU A 774 -23.37 -31.46 -6.85
CA GLU A 774 -24.22 -32.57 -7.32
C GLU A 774 -23.36 -33.71 -7.87
N ILE A 775 -22.39 -33.40 -8.71
CA ILE A 775 -21.46 -34.40 -9.28
C ILE A 775 -20.60 -35.03 -8.16
N LEU A 776 -20.19 -34.27 -7.14
CA LEU A 776 -19.45 -34.81 -6.00
C LEU A 776 -20.28 -35.86 -5.22
N VAL A 777 -21.60 -35.62 -5.06
CA VAL A 777 -22.50 -36.63 -4.47
C VAL A 777 -22.58 -37.87 -5.32
N GLU A 778 -22.63 -37.74 -6.66
CA GLU A 778 -22.61 -38.85 -7.59
C GLU A 778 -21.28 -39.62 -7.50
N ILE A 779 -20.14 -38.94 -7.47
CA ILE A 779 -18.83 -39.56 -7.31
C ILE A 779 -18.79 -40.41 -6.03
N TYR A 780 -19.26 -39.89 -4.89
CA TYR A 780 -19.32 -40.67 -3.67
C TYR A 780 -20.25 -41.87 -3.79
N ARG A 781 -21.40 -41.72 -4.45
CA ARG A 781 -22.35 -42.83 -4.68
C ARG A 781 -21.72 -43.95 -5.51
N ASP A 782 -20.90 -43.59 -6.49
CA ASP A 782 -20.25 -44.54 -7.40
C ASP A 782 -19.00 -45.19 -6.78
N LEU A 783 -18.27 -44.49 -5.90
CA LEU A 783 -17.06 -44.99 -5.26
C LEU A 783 -17.38 -45.93 -4.08
N VAL A 784 -18.44 -45.64 -3.29
CA VAL A 784 -18.79 -46.45 -2.11
C VAL A 784 -18.95 -47.95 -2.42
N PRO A 785 -19.70 -48.40 -3.46
CA PRO A 785 -19.83 -49.82 -3.79
C PRO A 785 -18.58 -50.43 -4.42
N ARG A 786 -17.65 -49.63 -4.98
CA ARG A 786 -16.43 -50.13 -5.64
C ARG A 786 -15.28 -50.40 -4.67
N LEU A 787 -15.30 -49.79 -3.50
CA LEU A 787 -14.25 -49.92 -2.48
C LEU A 787 -14.69 -50.82 -1.32
N VAL A 788 -15.45 -51.90 -1.61
CA VAL A 788 -16.03 -52.81 -0.61
C VAL A 788 -14.99 -53.54 0.26
N HIS A 789 -13.77 -53.65 -0.20
CA HIS A 789 -12.68 -54.31 0.54
C HIS A 789 -11.99 -53.39 1.54
N ASP A 790 -12.30 -52.09 1.52
CA ASP A 790 -11.79 -51.08 2.47
C ASP A 790 -12.94 -50.44 3.25
N LEU A 791 -13.41 -51.13 4.27
CA LEU A 791 -14.53 -50.69 5.10
C LEU A 791 -14.37 -49.33 5.74
N GLU A 792 -13.12 -48.90 6.04
CA GLU A 792 -12.83 -47.58 6.61
C GLU A 792 -13.03 -46.49 5.56
N VAL A 793 -12.49 -46.67 4.35
CA VAL A 793 -12.66 -45.75 3.23
C VAL A 793 -14.13 -45.72 2.80
N GLN A 794 -14.79 -46.86 2.65
CA GLN A 794 -16.19 -46.94 2.31
C GLN A 794 -17.09 -46.19 3.29
N SER A 795 -16.89 -46.39 4.60
CA SER A 795 -17.65 -45.70 5.65
C SER A 795 -17.40 -44.17 5.64
N GLY A 796 -16.15 -43.77 5.43
CA GLY A 796 -15.79 -42.34 5.31
C GLY A 796 -16.41 -41.66 4.11
N LEU A 797 -16.39 -42.30 2.94
CA LEU A 797 -17.03 -41.78 1.72
C LEU A 797 -18.55 -41.63 1.88
N GLU A 798 -19.21 -42.54 2.57
CA GLU A 798 -20.66 -42.44 2.86
C GLU A 798 -20.97 -41.27 3.81
N VAL A 799 -20.11 -41.01 4.80
CA VAL A 799 -20.23 -39.80 5.66
C VAL A 799 -20.05 -38.54 4.83
N MET A 800 -19.05 -38.48 3.94
CA MET A 800 -18.80 -37.34 3.06
C MET A 800 -19.95 -37.11 2.08
N ARG A 801 -20.51 -38.17 1.52
CA ARG A 801 -21.71 -38.08 0.69
C ARG A 801 -22.86 -37.41 1.43
N ARG A 802 -23.12 -37.78 2.70
CA ARG A 802 -24.19 -37.15 3.51
C ARG A 802 -23.88 -35.69 3.80
N LEU A 803 -22.66 -35.34 4.17
CA LEU A 803 -22.25 -33.95 4.40
C LEU A 803 -22.41 -33.08 3.16
N THR A 804 -22.04 -33.57 1.98
CA THR A 804 -22.20 -32.85 0.70
C THR A 804 -23.67 -32.69 0.32
N THR A 805 -24.51 -33.72 0.57
CA THR A 805 -25.96 -33.63 0.34
C THR A 805 -26.59 -32.55 1.25
N GLU A 806 -26.14 -32.43 2.50
CA GLU A 806 -26.61 -31.39 3.41
C GLU A 806 -26.18 -29.98 2.95
N VAL A 807 -24.95 -29.83 2.47
CA VAL A 807 -24.47 -28.57 1.85
C VAL A 807 -25.34 -28.21 0.66
N LEU A 808 -25.62 -29.12 -0.24
CA LEU A 808 -26.52 -28.90 -1.39
C LEU A 808 -27.92 -28.43 -0.96
N HIS A 809 -28.48 -29.08 0.05
CA HIS A 809 -29.79 -28.69 0.58
C HIS A 809 -29.83 -27.28 1.14
N GLN A 810 -28.79 -26.89 1.89
CA GLN A 810 -28.62 -25.53 2.42
C GLN A 810 -28.36 -24.48 1.31
N PHE A 811 -27.68 -24.89 0.22
CA PHE A 811 -27.30 -23.99 -0.87
C PHE A 811 -28.46 -23.71 -1.86
N LYS A 812 -29.42 -24.60 -1.97
CA LYS A 812 -30.50 -24.52 -2.95
C LYS A 812 -31.35 -23.23 -2.85
N PRO A 813 -31.82 -22.76 -1.68
CA PRO A 813 -32.56 -21.49 -1.57
C PRO A 813 -31.75 -20.29 -2.06
N VAL A 814 -30.45 -20.30 -1.86
CA VAL A 814 -29.53 -19.24 -2.30
C VAL A 814 -29.40 -19.26 -3.81
N ILE A 815 -29.21 -20.45 -4.42
CA ILE A 815 -29.15 -20.61 -5.89
C ILE A 815 -30.43 -20.12 -6.55
N ASP A 816 -31.59 -20.51 -6.02
CA ASP A 816 -32.90 -20.14 -6.57
C ASP A 816 -33.08 -18.61 -6.53
N ARG A 817 -32.59 -17.93 -5.48
CA ARG A 817 -32.63 -16.45 -5.35
C ARG A 817 -31.78 -15.74 -6.38
N TYR A 818 -30.61 -16.25 -6.69
CA TYR A 818 -29.64 -15.66 -7.62
C TYR A 818 -29.69 -16.26 -9.02
N HIS A 819 -30.73 -17.04 -9.36
CA HIS A 819 -30.97 -17.62 -10.68
C HIS A 819 -29.76 -18.34 -11.29
N GLY A 820 -29.06 -19.16 -10.48
CA GLY A 820 -27.87 -19.86 -10.91
C GLY A 820 -28.02 -20.59 -12.25
N SER A 821 -27.15 -20.29 -13.22
CA SER A 821 -27.18 -20.92 -14.56
C SER A 821 -26.48 -22.27 -14.52
N HIS A 822 -27.24 -23.34 -14.61
CA HIS A 822 -26.75 -24.74 -14.56
C HIS A 822 -25.90 -25.14 -15.78
N GLN A 823 -26.14 -24.56 -16.96
CA GLN A 823 -25.60 -25.06 -18.23
C GLN A 823 -24.08 -24.96 -18.37
N TYR A 824 -23.47 -23.86 -17.90
CA TYR A 824 -22.02 -23.67 -17.98
C TYR A 824 -21.28 -24.54 -16.95
N GLY A 825 -21.76 -24.55 -15.71
CA GLY A 825 -21.17 -25.32 -14.62
C GLY A 825 -21.17 -26.82 -14.91
N ARG A 826 -22.27 -27.35 -15.44
CA ARG A 826 -22.42 -28.75 -15.79
C ARG A 826 -21.37 -29.22 -16.79
N THR A 827 -21.12 -28.46 -17.84
CA THR A 827 -20.13 -28.83 -18.86
C THR A 827 -18.72 -28.92 -18.27
N VAL A 828 -18.29 -27.96 -17.41
CA VAL A 828 -16.97 -27.95 -16.80
C VAL A 828 -16.82 -29.05 -15.75
N ALA A 829 -17.82 -29.24 -14.89
CA ALA A 829 -17.80 -30.25 -13.84
C ALA A 829 -17.83 -31.67 -14.41
N GLN A 830 -18.66 -31.93 -15.45
CA GLN A 830 -18.70 -33.22 -16.15
C GLN A 830 -17.39 -33.50 -16.91
N TYR A 831 -16.77 -32.48 -17.49
CA TYR A 831 -15.45 -32.64 -18.12
C TYR A 831 -14.40 -33.07 -17.09
N LEU A 832 -14.37 -32.39 -15.94
CA LEU A 832 -13.47 -32.74 -14.84
C LEU A 832 -13.77 -34.14 -14.26
N GLN A 833 -15.05 -34.49 -14.08
CA GLN A 833 -15.45 -35.83 -13.64
C GLN A 833 -14.88 -36.91 -14.57
N LYS A 834 -15.05 -36.75 -15.88
CA LYS A 834 -14.53 -37.71 -16.89
C LYS A 834 -13.01 -37.75 -16.97
N ALA A 835 -12.34 -36.57 -16.74
CA ALA A 835 -10.89 -36.51 -16.80
C ALA A 835 -10.22 -37.07 -15.54
N VAL A 836 -10.88 -36.91 -14.40
CA VAL A 836 -10.34 -37.25 -13.07
C VAL A 836 -10.80 -38.67 -12.64
N PHE A 837 -12.01 -39.11 -13.04
CA PHE A 837 -12.55 -40.43 -12.75
C PHE A 837 -12.82 -41.18 -14.06
N PRO A 838 -11.81 -41.72 -14.75
CA PRO A 838 -12.04 -42.65 -15.86
C PRO A 838 -12.86 -43.85 -15.37
N ALA A 839 -13.63 -44.46 -16.25
CA ALA A 839 -14.45 -45.64 -15.89
C ALA A 839 -13.57 -46.72 -15.22
N VAL A 840 -13.68 -46.82 -13.91
CA VAL A 840 -12.95 -47.81 -13.12
C VAL A 840 -13.85 -49.04 -13.07
N GLU A 841 -13.39 -50.18 -13.55
CA GLU A 841 -14.06 -51.48 -13.38
C GLU A 841 -13.94 -51.92 -11.92
N GLU A 842 -14.84 -52.79 -11.43
CA GLU A 842 -14.75 -53.36 -10.08
C GLU A 842 -13.40 -54.10 -9.92
N THR A 843 -12.53 -53.56 -9.08
CA THR A 843 -11.24 -54.20 -8.83
C THR A 843 -10.89 -54.29 -7.34
N ASN A 844 -10.14 -55.34 -6.99
CA ASN A 844 -9.58 -55.54 -5.65
C ASN A 844 -8.19 -54.90 -5.50
N ASP A 845 -7.77 -54.06 -6.49
CA ASP A 845 -6.41 -53.54 -6.48
C ASP A 845 -6.30 -52.30 -5.54
N PRO A 846 -5.45 -52.34 -4.52
CA PRO A 846 -5.19 -51.22 -3.64
C PRO A 846 -4.70 -49.96 -4.38
N TYR A 847 -4.05 -50.10 -5.55
CA TYR A 847 -3.61 -49.00 -6.39
C TYR A 847 -4.79 -48.19 -6.93
N GLU A 848 -5.88 -48.80 -7.31
CA GLU A 848 -7.08 -48.11 -7.79
C GLU A 848 -7.79 -47.36 -6.67
N ALA A 849 -7.80 -47.88 -5.43
CA ALA A 849 -8.31 -47.17 -4.28
C ALA A 849 -7.48 -45.87 -4.01
N LEU A 850 -6.16 -45.98 -4.14
CA LEU A 850 -5.26 -44.81 -4.00
C LEU A 850 -5.48 -43.77 -5.14
N ALA A 851 -5.61 -44.23 -6.38
CA ALA A 851 -5.89 -43.41 -7.55
C ALA A 851 -7.26 -42.69 -7.43
N ALA A 852 -8.28 -43.42 -6.95
CA ALA A 852 -9.61 -42.85 -6.69
C ALA A 852 -9.56 -41.75 -5.62
N LEU A 853 -8.81 -41.95 -4.53
CA LEU A 853 -8.61 -40.91 -3.50
C LEU A 853 -7.86 -39.70 -4.02
N GLN A 854 -6.83 -39.86 -4.85
CA GLN A 854 -6.13 -38.74 -5.49
C GLN A 854 -7.04 -37.96 -6.45
N SER A 855 -7.86 -38.67 -7.22
CA SER A 855 -8.86 -38.06 -8.10
C SER A 855 -9.91 -37.27 -7.32
N LEU A 856 -10.33 -37.81 -6.18
CA LEU A 856 -11.28 -37.17 -5.28
C LEU A 856 -10.68 -35.85 -4.66
N ASP A 857 -9.39 -35.86 -4.28
CA ASP A 857 -8.70 -34.65 -3.78
C ASP A 857 -8.65 -33.55 -4.86
N LEU A 858 -8.39 -33.89 -6.10
CA LEU A 858 -8.43 -32.92 -7.22
C LEU A 858 -9.83 -32.33 -7.41
N PHE A 859 -10.88 -33.14 -7.32
CA PHE A 859 -12.25 -32.66 -7.45
C PHE A 859 -12.68 -31.77 -6.27
N LEU A 860 -12.32 -32.16 -5.05
CA LEU A 860 -12.53 -31.33 -3.85
C LEU A 860 -11.80 -29.98 -3.95
N THR A 861 -10.60 -29.96 -4.57
CA THR A 861 -9.85 -28.71 -4.82
C THR A 861 -10.59 -27.80 -5.82
N TYR A 862 -11.24 -28.36 -6.84
CA TYR A 862 -12.10 -27.62 -7.76
C TYR A 862 -13.28 -26.96 -7.02
N ILE A 863 -13.99 -27.69 -6.17
CA ILE A 863 -15.10 -27.15 -5.35
C ILE A 863 -14.61 -26.07 -4.39
N GLU A 864 -13.50 -26.31 -3.70
CA GLU A 864 -12.89 -25.31 -2.78
C GLU A 864 -12.56 -24.00 -3.51
N GLY A 865 -12.04 -24.08 -4.75
CA GLY A 865 -11.78 -22.91 -5.60
C GLY A 865 -13.02 -22.07 -5.88
N HIS A 866 -14.15 -22.72 -6.18
CA HIS A 866 -15.43 -22.03 -6.38
C HIS A 866 -15.97 -21.38 -5.10
N LEU A 867 -15.90 -22.09 -3.98
CA LEU A 867 -16.31 -21.55 -2.68
C LEU A 867 -15.44 -20.36 -2.28
N THR A 868 -14.14 -20.43 -2.54
CA THR A 868 -13.18 -19.33 -2.27
C THR A 868 -13.50 -18.09 -3.10
N ALA A 869 -13.89 -18.26 -4.36
CA ALA A 869 -14.28 -17.15 -5.22
C ALA A 869 -15.64 -16.53 -4.84
N LEU A 870 -16.60 -17.37 -4.40
CA LEU A 870 -17.94 -16.92 -4.03
C LEU A 870 -18.01 -16.32 -2.62
N SER A 871 -17.10 -16.65 -1.72
CA SER A 871 -17.10 -16.15 -0.34
C SER A 871 -17.04 -14.60 -0.28
N PRO A 872 -16.11 -13.90 -0.95
CA PRO A 872 -16.11 -12.44 -1.00
C PRO A 872 -17.38 -11.87 -1.67
N ALA A 873 -17.90 -12.55 -2.72
CA ALA A 873 -19.10 -12.10 -3.41
C ALA A 873 -20.34 -12.18 -2.52
N SER A 874 -20.50 -13.24 -1.72
CA SER A 874 -21.62 -13.36 -0.78
C SER A 874 -21.62 -12.26 0.28
N GLN A 875 -20.44 -11.92 0.79
CA GLN A 875 -20.28 -10.84 1.77
C GLN A 875 -20.55 -9.46 1.14
N ALA A 876 -20.09 -9.24 -0.09
CA ALA A 876 -20.31 -8.01 -0.83
C ALA A 876 -21.80 -7.72 -1.13
N LEU A 877 -22.62 -8.75 -1.24
CA LEU A 877 -24.06 -8.66 -1.46
C LEU A 877 -24.86 -8.42 -0.16
N TRP A 878 -24.20 -8.45 1.01
CA TRP A 878 -24.84 -8.36 2.33
C TRP A 878 -25.94 -9.41 2.59
N ASP A 879 -25.84 -10.54 1.94
CA ASP A 879 -26.75 -11.66 2.11
C ASP A 879 -26.20 -12.59 3.19
N SER A 880 -26.70 -12.44 4.42
CA SER A 880 -26.23 -13.22 5.58
C SER A 880 -26.50 -14.73 5.42
N GLU A 881 -27.57 -15.12 4.75
CA GLU A 881 -27.87 -16.51 4.48
C GLU A 881 -26.86 -17.09 3.48
N PHE A 882 -26.57 -16.36 2.42
CA PHE A 882 -25.55 -16.75 1.43
C PHE A 882 -24.15 -16.86 2.07
N VAL A 883 -23.75 -15.89 2.92
CA VAL A 883 -22.49 -15.93 3.69
C VAL A 883 -22.40 -17.17 4.56
N ASN A 884 -23.48 -17.49 5.30
CA ASN A 884 -23.52 -18.63 6.20
C ASN A 884 -23.42 -19.96 5.45
N VAL A 885 -24.14 -20.08 4.33
CA VAL A 885 -24.11 -21.29 3.50
C VAL A 885 -22.74 -21.50 2.88
N ILE A 886 -22.09 -20.46 2.33
CA ILE A 886 -20.72 -20.55 1.79
C ILE A 886 -19.74 -20.94 2.89
N SER A 887 -19.78 -20.33 4.06
CA SER A 887 -18.89 -20.66 5.18
C SER A 887 -19.07 -22.10 5.67
N SER A 888 -20.31 -22.56 5.76
CA SER A 888 -20.63 -23.96 6.11
C SER A 888 -20.10 -24.93 5.07
N ALA A 889 -20.29 -24.62 3.78
CA ALA A 889 -19.79 -25.42 2.67
C ALA A 889 -18.26 -25.49 2.65
N GLN A 890 -17.56 -24.36 2.85
CA GLN A 890 -16.10 -24.32 2.94
C GLN A 890 -15.59 -25.20 4.07
N GLY A 891 -16.15 -25.08 5.28
CA GLY A 891 -15.79 -25.94 6.41
C GLY A 891 -16.04 -27.42 6.15
N SER A 892 -17.13 -27.77 5.44
CA SER A 892 -17.41 -29.15 5.08
C SER A 892 -16.40 -29.70 4.06
N ILE A 893 -16.11 -28.97 2.99
CA ILE A 893 -15.19 -29.38 1.92
C ILE A 893 -13.75 -29.50 2.47
N GLN A 894 -13.31 -28.57 3.32
CA GLN A 894 -11.99 -28.64 3.96
C GLN A 894 -11.83 -29.88 4.85
N ARG A 895 -12.85 -30.26 5.61
CA ARG A 895 -12.82 -31.51 6.41
C ARG A 895 -12.74 -32.75 5.52
N GLN A 896 -13.50 -32.77 4.43
CA GLN A 896 -13.47 -33.88 3.46
C GLN A 896 -12.08 -34.00 2.83
N LYS A 897 -11.51 -32.89 2.39
CA LYS A 897 -10.18 -32.82 1.79
C LYS A 897 -9.07 -33.27 2.77
N ALA A 898 -9.14 -32.83 4.01
CA ALA A 898 -8.19 -33.24 5.06
C ALA A 898 -8.25 -34.76 5.28
N TRP A 899 -9.47 -35.35 5.33
CA TRP A 899 -9.66 -36.79 5.48
C TRP A 899 -9.07 -37.55 4.28
N VAL A 900 -9.38 -37.14 3.05
CA VAL A 900 -8.85 -37.76 1.81
C VAL A 900 -7.33 -37.72 1.80
N ASN A 901 -6.72 -36.57 2.09
CA ASN A 901 -5.27 -36.40 2.13
C ASN A 901 -4.60 -37.26 3.22
N GLN A 902 -5.26 -37.47 4.37
CA GLN A 902 -4.76 -38.37 5.40
C GLN A 902 -4.73 -39.83 4.88
N HIS A 903 -5.79 -40.27 4.21
CA HIS A 903 -5.86 -41.64 3.68
C HIS A 903 -4.90 -41.87 2.51
N ILE A 904 -4.67 -40.87 1.66
CA ILE A 904 -3.62 -40.90 0.62
C ILE A 904 -2.25 -41.13 1.31
N LYS A 905 -1.91 -40.37 2.34
CA LYS A 905 -0.63 -40.48 3.06
C LYS A 905 -0.45 -41.84 3.74
N VAL A 906 -1.50 -42.37 4.34
CA VAL A 906 -1.46 -43.69 5.02
C VAL A 906 -1.34 -44.82 4.01
N LYS A 907 -2.07 -44.78 2.89
CA LYS A 907 -2.13 -45.87 1.90
C LYS A 907 -0.96 -45.89 0.93
N SER A 908 -0.40 -44.75 0.59
CA SER A 908 0.67 -44.64 -0.42
C SER A 908 1.87 -45.54 -0.15
N PRO A 909 2.47 -45.60 1.07
CA PRO A 909 3.59 -46.48 1.29
C PRO A 909 3.23 -47.97 1.13
N GLN A 910 2.06 -48.38 1.61
CA GLN A 910 1.61 -49.75 1.55
C GLN A 910 1.28 -50.17 0.11
N THR A 911 0.58 -49.31 -0.65
CA THR A 911 0.17 -49.57 -2.03
C THR A 911 1.34 -49.53 -3.01
N LEU A 912 2.30 -48.63 -2.80
CA LEU A 912 3.40 -48.43 -3.74
C LEU A 912 4.65 -49.26 -3.42
N LEU A 913 4.83 -49.72 -2.17
CA LEU A 913 6.03 -50.40 -1.73
C LEU A 913 5.81 -51.85 -1.32
N VAL A 914 4.56 -52.29 -1.04
CA VAL A 914 4.24 -53.67 -0.65
C VAL A 914 3.51 -54.34 -1.80
N PRO A 915 4.06 -55.39 -2.44
CA PRO A 915 3.40 -56.13 -3.49
C PRO A 915 2.11 -56.82 -2.98
N THR A 916 1.06 -56.80 -3.80
CA THR A 916 -0.13 -57.61 -3.58
C THR A 916 0.12 -59.05 -3.95
N VAL A 917 -0.67 -60.02 -3.42
CA VAL A 917 -0.55 -61.47 -3.71
C VAL A 917 -0.64 -61.75 -5.24
N ALA A 918 -1.42 -60.94 -5.95
CA ALA A 918 -1.50 -61.03 -7.43
C ALA A 918 -0.25 -60.47 -8.12
N ALA A 919 0.47 -59.56 -7.49
CA ALA A 919 1.73 -59.04 -8.00
C ALA A 919 2.91 -59.96 -7.73
N GLU A 920 2.87 -60.80 -6.70
CA GLU A 920 3.88 -61.85 -6.44
C GLU A 920 3.95 -62.84 -7.57
N ASP A 921 2.83 -63.25 -8.15
CA ASP A 921 2.77 -64.13 -9.32
C ASP A 921 3.34 -63.46 -10.59
N LEU A 922 3.30 -62.15 -10.69
CA LEU A 922 3.89 -61.41 -11.80
C LEU A 922 5.40 -61.16 -11.64
N TYR A 923 5.89 -61.12 -10.40
CA TYR A 923 7.31 -60.96 -10.12
C TYR A 923 8.14 -62.20 -10.39
N ASP A 924 7.56 -63.41 -10.18
CA ASP A 924 8.25 -64.64 -10.46
C ASP A 924 8.42 -64.91 -11.96
N SER A 925 7.60 -64.29 -12.82
CA SER A 925 7.71 -64.43 -14.29
C SER A 925 8.63 -63.36 -14.95
N GLN A 926 9.05 -62.35 -14.23
CA GLN A 926 9.96 -61.30 -14.73
C GLN A 926 11.05 -60.94 -13.69
N SER A 927 12.15 -61.62 -13.77
CA SER A 927 13.34 -61.50 -12.90
C SER A 927 14.06 -60.14 -12.95
N SER A 928 13.40 -59.04 -13.22
CA SER A 928 14.09 -57.80 -13.51
C SER A 928 13.70 -56.60 -12.63
N MET A 929 12.56 -56.57 -11.96
CA MET A 929 12.19 -55.38 -11.18
C MET A 929 12.72 -55.34 -9.75
N ALA A 930 12.82 -56.51 -9.06
CA ALA A 930 13.38 -56.57 -7.73
C ALA A 930 14.88 -56.20 -7.68
N GLY A 931 15.60 -56.40 -8.80
CA GLY A 931 17.00 -55.96 -8.98
C GLY A 931 17.19 -54.47 -9.18
N ARG A 932 16.17 -53.71 -9.62
CA ARG A 932 16.24 -52.26 -9.83
C ARG A 932 15.88 -51.43 -8.60
N ILE A 933 15.24 -52.02 -7.61
CA ILE A 933 14.91 -51.38 -6.34
C ILE A 933 16.05 -51.59 -5.30
N ARG A 934 16.97 -52.53 -5.53
CA ARG A 934 18.13 -52.79 -4.68
C ARG A 934 19.46 -52.24 -5.20
N SER A 935 19.50 -51.61 -6.36
CA SER A 935 20.59 -50.79 -6.87
C SER A 935 20.13 -49.35 -6.99
#